data_6d83f30d84397c783367c2fd2664ae6f
#
_entry.id   6d83f30d84397c783367c2fd2664ae6f
#
_cell.length_a   1.000
_cell.length_b   1.000
_cell.length_c   1.000
_cell.angle_alpha   90.00
_cell.angle_beta   90.00
_cell.angle_gamma   90.00
#
_symmetry.space_group_name_H-M   'P 1'
#
loop_
_entity.id
_entity.type
_entity.pdbx_description
1 polymer ?
#
loop_
_entity_poly.entity_id
_entity_poly.type
_entity_poly.pdbx_seq_one_letter_code
_entity_poly.pdbx_strand_id
1 'polypeptide(L)'
;MRERILDLLQQNPEKTFSKTQIAKALEIPADRNGEFGGVLEDLTAAKLIACGSKKLYSLPKPPEEKKKPEAKATAKPAAKGSLTGSIKFLPNGHAFFYPIIGDAENEASGIDFTVHSRIFIPRDKTATALDGDSVRIAPSAPSQKPRQRGDVPDDQEMRGAVTEILSRRSGRIVGIFRKKNKFAWAETDDKALEGRINITGDTTAEPGQLVVVDLESWANANTDPVGRVIEVLGWPGDAGVDILSTIARYGLRTSFPEEVLREARAVPEQPDEAEIARRRDHRSKLVITIDPADAKDHDDAIYIAKTKAGGWLLEVHIADVSHYIKPGSPMDKEAVERGNSTYLVDRVLPMLPVELSNGICSLKPDVDRLTKCAIMEISADGHILNTKFVDAVIHSRAKLSYEQAQAILDGKGAPEGSDPHLVGSVKEAWKMASLLRKNRFANGALDLEMTEIKIKLDENGRACEAHTVVHTESHQLVEECMLIANQSVAKILRERSKPSIFRIHEDPDPSRLLDYTETAKQYGYTPGDLTNRSHIQALLDESKGTAEEHQIKLGLLKSLKRAAYAADPLGHYGLAKTDYTHFTSPIRRYADLIVHRSLQPFLENPPKHPDRTPSQADLRDIARHISETERTSSEAESETKQIKLLEYLELIASSDLSKDHGDETTFNGVITDVRPMGLMVEIPDMGVRGVVKREDLPRSSNWRFEQHNMAWTSFDGRRLALGMKLPLRIIAIDKIKRFVDFAVAGAPTTEGVKPGKGVRPPAKGHAKGSKKPTPKPAAKTGPQKKRGGSSRRRR
;
A
#
# COMPACT_ATOMS: atom_id res chain seq x y z
N MET A 1 2.96 30.95 -53.12
CA MET A 1 1.71 30.18 -53.28
C MET A 1 1.47 29.30 -52.04
N ARG A 2 2.46 28.51 -51.59
CA ARG A 2 2.37 27.62 -50.43
C ARG A 2 1.94 28.35 -49.12
N GLU A 3 2.60 29.46 -48.80
CA GLU A 3 2.29 30.28 -47.61
C GLU A 3 0.88 30.88 -47.68
N ARG A 4 0.49 31.42 -48.82
CA ARG A 4 -0.85 32.03 -49.03
C ARG A 4 -1.99 31.01 -48.85
N ILE A 5 -1.76 29.73 -49.18
CA ILE A 5 -2.74 28.64 -48.94
C ILE A 5 -2.85 28.34 -47.45
N LEU A 6 -1.73 28.27 -46.72
CA LEU A 6 -1.71 28.05 -45.28
C LEU A 6 -2.36 29.20 -44.52
N ASP A 7 -2.05 30.46 -44.89
CA ASP A 7 -2.65 31.65 -44.28
C ASP A 7 -4.17 31.69 -44.46
N LEU A 8 -4.67 31.37 -45.67
CA LEU A 8 -6.11 31.30 -45.92
C LEU A 8 -6.81 30.28 -45.03
N LEU A 9 -6.21 29.13 -44.84
CA LEU A 9 -6.76 28.07 -43.99
C LEU A 9 -6.61 28.40 -42.51
N GLN A 10 -5.52 29.07 -42.10
CA GLN A 10 -5.32 29.54 -40.71
C GLN A 10 -6.30 30.64 -40.31
N GLN A 11 -6.65 31.51 -41.23
CA GLN A 11 -7.67 32.54 -41.01
C GLN A 11 -9.09 31.97 -40.97
N ASN A 12 -9.27 30.72 -41.37
CA ASN A 12 -10.59 30.05 -41.39
C ASN A 12 -10.49 28.61 -40.87
N PRO A 13 -10.11 28.39 -39.60
CA PRO A 13 -9.74 27.06 -39.06
C PRO A 13 -10.90 26.05 -39.06
N GLU A 14 -12.12 26.51 -38.97
CA GLU A 14 -13.33 25.68 -38.93
C GLU A 14 -13.93 25.38 -40.30
N LYS A 15 -13.41 26.01 -41.40
CA LYS A 15 -13.98 25.85 -42.72
C LYS A 15 -13.19 24.89 -43.59
N THR A 16 -13.89 24.18 -44.42
CA THR A 16 -13.29 23.35 -45.49
C THR A 16 -13.49 24.03 -46.86
N PHE A 17 -12.48 23.98 -47.69
CA PHE A 17 -12.49 24.62 -49.01
C PHE A 17 -12.21 23.60 -50.12
N SER A 18 -12.96 23.65 -51.21
CA SER A 18 -12.59 22.91 -52.40
C SER A 18 -11.41 23.58 -53.12
N LYS A 19 -10.70 22.83 -53.99
CA LYS A 19 -9.62 23.37 -54.81
C LYS A 19 -10.02 24.66 -55.55
N THR A 20 -11.23 24.68 -56.10
CA THR A 20 -11.76 25.82 -56.81
C THR A 20 -12.00 27.04 -55.91
N GLN A 21 -12.47 26.84 -54.72
CA GLN A 21 -12.67 27.90 -53.73
C GLN A 21 -11.34 28.52 -53.25
N ILE A 22 -10.31 27.70 -53.04
CA ILE A 22 -8.97 28.20 -52.68
C ILE A 22 -8.38 28.97 -53.83
N ALA A 23 -8.47 28.46 -55.08
CA ALA A 23 -7.98 29.15 -56.25
C ALA A 23 -8.65 30.53 -56.47
N LYS A 24 -9.98 30.60 -56.25
CA LYS A 24 -10.73 31.85 -56.33
C LYS A 24 -10.39 32.82 -55.21
N ALA A 25 -10.23 32.36 -53.98
CA ALA A 25 -9.90 33.19 -52.84
C ALA A 25 -8.48 33.77 -52.91
N LEU A 26 -7.56 33.04 -53.53
CA LEU A 26 -6.17 33.46 -53.72
C LEU A 26 -5.88 34.08 -55.10
N GLU A 27 -6.92 34.27 -55.92
CA GLU A 27 -6.82 34.85 -57.29
C GLU A 27 -5.77 34.14 -58.13
N ILE A 28 -5.76 32.79 -58.10
CA ILE A 28 -4.78 32.01 -58.86
C ILE A 28 -5.20 31.93 -60.30
N PRO A 29 -4.35 32.38 -61.26
CA PRO A 29 -4.65 32.38 -62.71
C PRO A 29 -4.84 30.94 -63.24
N ALA A 30 -5.69 30.78 -64.27
CA ALA A 30 -6.05 29.49 -64.80
C ALA A 30 -4.87 28.71 -65.44
N ASP A 31 -3.88 29.41 -65.96
CA ASP A 31 -2.64 28.86 -66.51
C ASP A 31 -1.73 28.21 -65.45
N ARG A 32 -1.89 28.58 -64.19
CA ARG A 32 -1.13 28.03 -63.07
C ARG A 32 -1.87 26.95 -62.26
N ASN A 33 -3.03 26.47 -62.70
CA ASN A 33 -3.84 25.44 -62.05
C ASN A 33 -3.13 24.08 -61.85
N GLY A 34 -2.18 23.73 -62.72
CA GLY A 34 -1.35 22.52 -62.57
C GLY A 34 -0.37 22.62 -61.42
N GLU A 35 0.40 23.74 -61.38
CA GLU A 35 1.34 24.04 -60.28
C GLU A 35 0.61 24.13 -58.95
N PHE A 36 -0.55 24.79 -58.90
CA PHE A 36 -1.40 24.89 -57.74
C PHE A 36 -1.90 23.51 -57.22
N GLY A 37 -2.23 22.59 -58.14
CA GLY A 37 -2.59 21.21 -57.76
C GLY A 37 -1.46 20.47 -57.09
N GLY A 38 -0.24 20.60 -57.65
CA GLY A 38 0.96 19.99 -57.03
C GLY A 38 1.26 20.55 -55.63
N VAL A 39 1.13 21.88 -55.46
CA VAL A 39 1.33 22.51 -54.14
C VAL A 39 0.33 22.01 -53.09
N LEU A 40 -0.94 21.77 -53.44
CA LEU A 40 -1.93 21.18 -52.53
C LEU A 40 -1.62 19.73 -52.19
N GLU A 41 -1.11 18.94 -53.17
CA GLU A 41 -0.67 17.56 -52.92
C GLU A 41 0.56 17.50 -52.00
N ASP A 42 1.54 18.38 -52.23
CA ASP A 42 2.75 18.52 -51.41
C ASP A 42 2.41 18.94 -49.98
N LEU A 43 1.52 19.91 -49.82
CA LEU A 43 1.07 20.35 -48.51
C LEU A 43 0.30 19.24 -47.75
N THR A 44 -0.47 18.43 -48.50
CA THR A 44 -1.20 17.28 -47.93
C THR A 44 -0.25 16.13 -47.54
N ALA A 45 0.73 15.83 -48.41
CA ALA A 45 1.77 14.82 -48.11
C ALA A 45 2.64 15.22 -46.91
N ALA A 46 2.94 16.51 -46.77
CA ALA A 46 3.65 17.08 -45.63
C ALA A 46 2.79 17.20 -44.37
N LYS A 47 1.53 16.74 -44.38
CA LYS A 47 0.55 16.84 -43.28
C LYS A 47 0.31 18.27 -42.76
N LEU A 48 0.61 19.28 -43.57
CA LEU A 48 0.37 20.68 -43.23
C LEU A 48 -1.08 21.12 -43.51
N ILE A 49 -1.77 20.40 -44.40
CA ILE A 49 -3.22 20.51 -44.61
C ILE A 49 -3.84 19.10 -44.68
N ALA A 50 -5.11 19.00 -44.36
CA ALA A 50 -5.89 17.77 -44.47
C ALA A 50 -6.79 17.79 -45.70
N CYS A 51 -6.84 16.69 -46.45
CA CYS A 51 -7.77 16.52 -47.57
C CYS A 51 -8.85 15.48 -47.15
N GLY A 52 -10.07 15.94 -46.95
CA GLY A 52 -11.21 15.12 -46.58
C GLY A 52 -11.93 14.48 -47.78
N SER A 53 -13.02 13.73 -47.48
CA SER A 53 -13.93 13.18 -48.47
C SER A 53 -14.48 14.31 -49.35
N LYS A 54 -14.60 14.09 -50.67
CA LYS A 54 -14.98 15.06 -51.68
C LYS A 54 -13.91 16.10 -52.05
N LYS A 55 -12.60 15.84 -51.75
CA LYS A 55 -11.46 16.72 -52.04
C LYS A 55 -11.62 18.13 -51.45
N LEU A 56 -12.05 18.20 -50.21
CA LEU A 56 -12.13 19.42 -49.41
C LEU A 56 -10.87 19.54 -48.52
N TYR A 57 -10.23 20.71 -48.54
CA TYR A 57 -9.00 20.99 -47.80
C TYR A 57 -9.30 21.84 -46.55
N SER A 58 -8.64 21.51 -45.45
CA SER A 58 -8.70 22.23 -44.15
C SER A 58 -7.34 22.19 -43.48
N LEU A 59 -7.17 22.91 -42.38
CA LEU A 59 -6.06 22.64 -41.48
C LEU A 59 -6.20 21.21 -40.91
N PRO A 60 -5.07 20.49 -40.66
CA PRO A 60 -5.13 19.29 -39.88
C PRO A 60 -5.70 19.67 -38.50
N LYS A 61 -6.77 19.06 -38.09
CA LYS A 61 -7.16 19.14 -36.67
C LYS A 61 -5.94 18.68 -35.87
N PRO A 62 -5.57 19.39 -34.75
CA PRO A 62 -4.62 18.85 -33.80
C PRO A 62 -5.02 17.39 -33.60
N PRO A 63 -4.06 16.43 -33.47
CA PRO A 63 -4.44 15.09 -33.06
C PRO A 63 -5.35 15.32 -31.89
N GLU A 64 -6.63 14.99 -32.05
CA GLU A 64 -7.45 14.80 -30.90
C GLU A 64 -6.58 13.86 -30.08
N GLU A 65 -6.01 14.37 -28.95
CA GLU A 65 -5.71 13.52 -27.86
C GLU A 65 -6.94 12.64 -27.81
N LYS A 66 -6.78 11.37 -28.15
CA LYS A 66 -7.78 10.38 -27.86
C LYS A 66 -7.89 10.50 -26.35
N LYS A 67 -8.73 11.39 -25.87
CA LYS A 67 -9.38 11.24 -24.59
C LYS A 67 -9.76 9.78 -24.65
N LYS A 68 -9.12 8.97 -23.80
CA LYS A 68 -9.64 7.67 -23.44
C LYS A 68 -11.14 7.88 -23.46
N PRO A 69 -11.92 7.06 -24.15
CA PRO A 69 -13.35 7.24 -24.08
C PRO A 69 -13.65 7.36 -22.60
N GLU A 70 -13.89 8.58 -22.13
CA GLU A 70 -14.82 8.75 -21.06
C GLU A 70 -16.01 7.97 -21.59
N ALA A 71 -16.17 6.77 -21.06
CA ALA A 71 -17.45 6.13 -21.10
C ALA A 71 -18.37 7.22 -20.53
N LYS A 72 -18.99 7.99 -21.41
CA LYS A 72 -20.27 8.57 -21.11
C LYS A 72 -21.11 7.32 -20.86
N ALA A 73 -21.02 6.86 -19.63
CA ALA A 73 -22.10 6.11 -19.03
C ALA A 73 -23.31 7.00 -19.25
N THR A 74 -24.04 6.73 -20.32
CA THR A 74 -25.47 6.91 -20.26
C THR A 74 -25.85 5.99 -19.13
N ALA A 75 -25.86 6.52 -17.93
CA ALA A 75 -26.32 5.85 -16.73
C ALA A 75 -27.74 5.40 -17.10
N LYS A 76 -27.88 4.12 -17.42
CA LYS A 76 -29.20 3.50 -17.33
C LYS A 76 -29.66 3.81 -15.92
N PRO A 77 -30.90 4.27 -15.73
CA PRO A 77 -31.40 4.55 -14.39
C PRO A 77 -31.10 3.33 -13.54
N ALA A 78 -30.41 3.52 -12.43
CA ALA A 78 -30.02 2.46 -11.50
C ALA A 78 -31.26 1.63 -11.18
N ALA A 79 -31.18 0.32 -11.31
CA ALA A 79 -32.25 -0.56 -10.86
C ALA A 79 -32.46 -0.29 -9.36
N LYS A 80 -33.71 -0.11 -8.93
CA LYS A 80 -34.04 0.09 -7.50
C LYS A 80 -33.32 -0.98 -6.67
N GLY A 81 -32.42 -0.55 -5.78
CA GLY A 81 -31.67 -1.44 -4.89
C GLY A 81 -30.25 -1.82 -5.35
N SER A 82 -29.70 -1.17 -6.39
CA SER A 82 -28.28 -1.35 -6.71
C SER A 82 -27.37 -0.67 -5.67
N LEU A 83 -26.17 -1.25 -5.45
CA LEU A 83 -25.17 -0.75 -4.50
C LEU A 83 -23.86 -0.47 -5.22
N THR A 84 -23.16 0.59 -4.79
CA THR A 84 -21.85 0.96 -5.28
C THR A 84 -20.78 0.71 -4.23
N GLY A 85 -19.63 0.19 -4.63
CA GLY A 85 -18.54 -0.14 -3.69
C GLY A 85 -17.36 -0.81 -4.35
N SER A 86 -16.44 -1.27 -3.54
CA SER A 86 -15.25 -1.99 -3.99
C SER A 86 -15.41 -3.51 -3.84
N ILE A 87 -14.77 -4.27 -4.73
CA ILE A 87 -14.76 -5.74 -4.69
C ILE A 87 -13.38 -6.26 -4.28
N LYS A 88 -13.35 -7.30 -3.43
CA LYS A 88 -12.11 -7.96 -3.01
C LYS A 88 -12.23 -9.47 -3.19
N PHE A 89 -11.31 -10.06 -3.96
CA PHE A 89 -11.33 -11.47 -4.28
C PHE A 89 -10.72 -12.34 -3.20
N LEU A 90 -11.30 -13.51 -3.01
CA LEU A 90 -10.79 -14.60 -2.19
C LEU A 90 -9.92 -15.55 -3.03
N PRO A 91 -9.05 -16.37 -2.40
CA PRO A 91 -8.21 -17.32 -3.13
C PRO A 91 -8.95 -18.35 -3.98
N ASN A 92 -10.23 -18.60 -3.70
CA ASN A 92 -11.10 -19.54 -4.41
C ASN A 92 -11.92 -18.88 -5.54
N GLY A 93 -11.64 -17.61 -5.89
CA GLY A 93 -12.30 -16.85 -6.93
C GLY A 93 -13.66 -16.26 -6.56
N HIS A 94 -14.19 -16.53 -5.36
CA HIS A 94 -15.32 -15.78 -4.81
C HIS A 94 -14.83 -14.37 -4.41
N ALA A 95 -15.76 -13.44 -4.14
CA ALA A 95 -15.39 -12.11 -3.72
C ALA A 95 -16.31 -11.58 -2.62
N PHE A 96 -15.84 -10.57 -1.90
CA PHE A 96 -16.65 -9.72 -1.04
C PHE A 96 -16.75 -8.34 -1.68
N PHE A 97 -17.96 -7.82 -1.67
CA PHE A 97 -18.23 -6.42 -1.99
C PHE A 97 -18.31 -5.62 -0.71
N TYR A 98 -17.67 -4.45 -0.72
CA TYR A 98 -17.64 -3.49 0.39
C TYR A 98 -18.32 -2.20 -0.07
N PRO A 99 -19.51 -1.86 0.48
CA PRO A 99 -20.26 -0.67 0.08
C PRO A 99 -19.50 0.61 0.45
N ILE A 100 -19.68 1.66 -0.35
CA ILE A 100 -19.21 3.01 -0.03
C ILE A 100 -20.17 3.61 0.99
N ILE A 101 -19.67 3.90 2.18
CA ILE A 101 -20.47 4.54 3.25
C ILE A 101 -20.69 6.00 2.90
N GLY A 102 -21.94 6.51 3.08
CA GLY A 102 -22.31 7.88 2.73
C GLY A 102 -22.56 8.10 1.23
N ASP A 103 -22.63 7.04 0.44
CA ASP A 103 -23.05 7.11 -0.95
C ASP A 103 -24.57 7.14 -1.03
N ALA A 104 -25.12 8.13 -1.75
CA ALA A 104 -26.57 8.36 -1.84
C ALA A 104 -27.34 7.16 -2.45
N GLU A 105 -26.75 6.41 -3.39
CA GLU A 105 -27.36 5.21 -3.95
C GLU A 105 -27.42 4.09 -2.89
N ASN A 106 -26.36 3.94 -2.10
CA ASN A 106 -26.30 2.95 -1.04
C ASN A 106 -27.28 3.28 0.10
N GLU A 107 -27.36 4.54 0.52
CA GLU A 107 -28.31 5.01 1.53
C GLU A 107 -29.77 4.80 1.08
N ALA A 108 -30.07 5.07 -0.19
CA ALA A 108 -31.40 4.86 -0.77
C ALA A 108 -31.80 3.38 -0.90
N SER A 109 -30.87 2.45 -0.75
CA SER A 109 -31.12 1.01 -0.86
C SER A 109 -31.97 0.44 0.28
N GLY A 110 -31.99 1.11 1.43
CA GLY A 110 -32.64 0.65 2.65
C GLY A 110 -31.94 -0.53 3.34
N ILE A 111 -30.72 -0.88 2.92
CA ILE A 111 -29.90 -1.94 3.54
C ILE A 111 -29.15 -1.33 4.72
N ASP A 112 -29.23 -1.98 5.85
CA ASP A 112 -28.47 -1.60 7.04
C ASP A 112 -27.03 -2.10 6.94
N PHE A 113 -26.10 -1.22 6.55
CA PHE A 113 -24.67 -1.52 6.43
C PHE A 113 -23.96 -1.63 7.78
N THR A 114 -24.60 -1.33 8.88
CA THR A 114 -24.06 -1.63 10.21
C THR A 114 -24.14 -3.13 10.50
N VAL A 115 -25.15 -3.80 9.94
CA VAL A 115 -25.35 -5.25 10.01
C VAL A 115 -24.64 -5.98 8.85
N HIS A 116 -24.69 -5.38 7.64
CA HIS A 116 -24.15 -5.99 6.41
C HIS A 116 -22.93 -5.22 5.90
N SER A 117 -21.86 -5.18 6.68
CA SER A 117 -20.62 -4.46 6.32
C SER A 117 -19.93 -4.97 5.04
N ARG A 118 -20.31 -6.14 4.55
CA ARG A 118 -19.85 -6.73 3.29
C ARG A 118 -20.92 -7.63 2.70
N ILE A 119 -20.87 -7.83 1.38
CA ILE A 119 -21.82 -8.68 0.64
C ILE A 119 -21.01 -9.74 -0.12
N PHE A 120 -21.39 -11.00 0.02
CA PHE A 120 -20.71 -12.11 -0.66
C PHE A 120 -21.10 -12.16 -2.14
N ILE A 121 -20.09 -12.21 -3.02
CA ILE A 121 -20.25 -12.33 -4.47
C ILE A 121 -19.73 -13.70 -4.90
N PRO A 122 -20.59 -14.61 -5.34
CA PRO A 122 -20.17 -15.89 -5.90
C PRO A 122 -19.28 -15.69 -7.13
N ARG A 123 -18.35 -16.61 -7.38
CA ARG A 123 -17.40 -16.56 -8.49
C ARG A 123 -18.08 -16.37 -9.86
N ASP A 124 -19.18 -17.04 -10.10
CA ASP A 124 -19.98 -16.93 -11.33
C ASP A 124 -20.74 -15.62 -11.47
N LYS A 125 -20.69 -14.75 -10.44
CA LYS A 125 -21.38 -13.46 -10.36
C LYS A 125 -20.42 -12.26 -10.25
N THR A 126 -19.12 -12.48 -10.38
CA THR A 126 -18.11 -11.41 -10.32
C THR A 126 -17.98 -10.63 -11.64
N ALA A 127 -18.64 -11.09 -12.71
CA ALA A 127 -18.49 -10.57 -14.08
C ALA A 127 -17.00 -10.55 -14.51
N THR A 128 -16.51 -9.42 -15.00
CA THR A 128 -15.10 -9.20 -15.36
C THR A 128 -14.37 -8.28 -14.36
N ALA A 129 -14.85 -8.18 -13.12
CA ALA A 129 -14.22 -7.38 -12.09
C ALA A 129 -12.86 -7.97 -11.70
N LEU A 130 -11.94 -7.08 -11.35
CA LEU A 130 -10.62 -7.37 -10.78
C LEU A 130 -10.58 -6.99 -9.31
N ASP A 131 -9.58 -7.49 -8.60
CA ASP A 131 -9.40 -7.18 -7.17
C ASP A 131 -9.19 -5.68 -6.96
N GLY A 132 -10.05 -5.07 -6.13
CA GLY A 132 -10.04 -3.65 -5.84
C GLY A 132 -10.78 -2.75 -6.85
N ASP A 133 -11.44 -3.30 -7.87
CA ASP A 133 -12.30 -2.51 -8.77
C ASP A 133 -13.46 -1.87 -8.01
N SER A 134 -13.85 -0.67 -8.43
CA SER A 134 -15.11 -0.04 -8.02
C SER A 134 -16.23 -0.59 -8.90
N VAL A 135 -17.23 -1.18 -8.28
CA VAL A 135 -18.30 -1.90 -8.99
C VAL A 135 -19.67 -1.50 -8.48
N ARG A 136 -20.66 -1.69 -9.35
CA ARG A 136 -22.08 -1.71 -8.97
C ARG A 136 -22.58 -3.14 -8.89
N ILE A 137 -23.29 -3.47 -7.82
CA ILE A 137 -23.88 -4.79 -7.61
C ILE A 137 -25.38 -4.74 -7.50
N ALA A 138 -26.03 -5.84 -7.83
CA ALA A 138 -27.42 -6.12 -7.46
C ALA A 138 -27.41 -7.04 -6.24
N PRO A 139 -27.85 -6.57 -5.07
CA PRO A 139 -27.93 -7.41 -3.87
C PRO A 139 -29.10 -8.40 -3.99
N SER A 140 -28.96 -9.54 -3.35
CA SER A 140 -29.98 -10.58 -3.24
C SER A 140 -30.08 -11.09 -1.81
N ALA A 141 -31.30 -11.45 -1.39
CA ALA A 141 -31.54 -12.01 -0.08
C ALA A 141 -30.73 -13.32 0.13
N PRO A 142 -30.41 -13.69 1.38
CA PRO A 142 -29.77 -14.95 1.70
C PRO A 142 -30.51 -16.16 1.10
N SER A 143 -29.75 -17.15 0.61
CA SER A 143 -30.37 -18.35 0.00
C SER A 143 -30.93 -19.28 1.08
N GLN A 144 -32.21 -19.60 1.00
CA GLN A 144 -32.86 -20.55 1.92
C GLN A 144 -32.61 -22.03 1.58
N LYS A 145 -31.72 -22.37 0.65
CA LYS A 145 -31.44 -23.77 0.31
C LYS A 145 -30.48 -24.42 1.29
N PRO A 146 -30.79 -25.61 1.86
CA PRO A 146 -29.83 -26.33 2.73
C PRO A 146 -28.61 -26.74 1.90
N ARG A 147 -27.41 -26.49 2.49
CA ARG A 147 -26.11 -26.74 1.87
C ARG A 147 -25.59 -28.16 2.14
N GLN A 148 -24.70 -28.61 1.26
CA GLN A 148 -23.95 -29.85 1.47
C GLN A 148 -22.90 -29.64 2.58
N ARG A 149 -22.68 -30.71 3.35
CA ARG A 149 -21.83 -30.78 4.55
C ARG A 149 -20.38 -30.35 4.23
N GLY A 150 -19.94 -29.21 4.72
CA GLY A 150 -18.54 -28.76 4.61
C GLY A 150 -18.28 -27.25 4.54
N ASP A 151 -19.28 -26.45 4.18
CA ASP A 151 -19.16 -24.98 4.18
C ASP A 151 -19.68 -24.42 5.52
N VAL A 152 -18.91 -23.55 6.14
CA VAL A 152 -19.36 -22.76 7.28
C VAL A 152 -20.10 -21.56 6.70
N PRO A 153 -21.41 -21.43 6.84
CA PRO A 153 -22.13 -20.27 6.44
C PRO A 153 -22.68 -19.54 7.66
N ASP A 154 -22.47 -18.28 7.67
CA ASP A 154 -23.37 -17.38 8.35
C ASP A 154 -24.67 -17.35 7.51
N ASP A 155 -25.76 -17.90 8.03
CA ASP A 155 -27.06 -18.01 7.34
C ASP A 155 -27.71 -16.64 7.08
N GLN A 156 -27.07 -15.54 7.53
CA GLN A 156 -27.50 -14.17 7.36
C GLN A 156 -26.66 -13.39 6.33
N GLU A 157 -25.64 -13.98 5.70
CA GLU A 157 -24.75 -13.25 4.78
C GLU A 157 -25.49 -12.90 3.48
N MET A 158 -25.66 -11.60 3.22
CA MET A 158 -26.22 -11.09 1.96
C MET A 158 -25.32 -11.50 0.78
N ARG A 159 -25.96 -11.77 -0.36
CA ARG A 159 -25.31 -12.11 -1.62
C ARG A 159 -25.57 -11.04 -2.67
N GLY A 160 -24.72 -10.95 -3.67
CA GLY A 160 -24.88 -10.03 -4.77
C GLY A 160 -24.29 -10.55 -6.07
N ALA A 161 -24.52 -9.80 -7.13
CA ALA A 161 -23.92 -10.03 -8.44
C ALA A 161 -23.42 -8.68 -8.97
N VAL A 162 -22.22 -8.66 -9.53
CA VAL A 162 -21.67 -7.49 -10.22
C VAL A 162 -22.48 -7.23 -11.48
N THR A 163 -23.02 -6.02 -11.61
CA THR A 163 -23.82 -5.57 -12.75
C THR A 163 -23.06 -4.62 -13.65
N GLU A 164 -22.11 -3.87 -13.06
CA GLU A 164 -21.31 -2.88 -13.78
C GLU A 164 -19.97 -2.67 -13.09
N ILE A 165 -18.91 -2.44 -13.87
CA ILE A 165 -17.61 -2.00 -13.38
C ILE A 165 -17.56 -0.49 -13.57
N LEU A 166 -17.54 0.26 -12.46
CA LEU A 166 -17.57 1.72 -12.47
C LEU A 166 -16.19 2.29 -12.78
N SER A 167 -15.16 1.74 -12.14
CA SER A 167 -13.77 2.05 -12.44
C SER A 167 -12.87 0.88 -12.09
N ARG A 168 -11.79 0.71 -12.86
CA ARG A 168 -10.77 -0.28 -12.55
C ARG A 168 -9.71 0.35 -11.66
N ARG A 169 -9.31 -0.39 -10.62
CA ARG A 169 -8.17 0.00 -9.77
C ARG A 169 -6.88 0.07 -10.61
N SER A 170 -6.64 -0.96 -11.43
CA SER A 170 -5.55 -1.01 -12.39
C SER A 170 -5.93 -1.94 -13.55
N GLY A 171 -5.69 -1.52 -14.78
CA GLY A 171 -5.77 -2.41 -15.95
C GLY A 171 -4.50 -3.24 -16.16
N ARG A 172 -3.49 -3.05 -15.30
CA ARG A 172 -2.17 -3.67 -15.41
C ARG A 172 -2.12 -4.94 -14.58
N ILE A 173 -1.74 -6.02 -15.21
CA ILE A 173 -1.63 -7.35 -14.58
C ILE A 173 -0.23 -7.86 -14.78
N VAL A 174 0.37 -8.37 -13.70
CA VAL A 174 1.67 -9.04 -13.76
C VAL A 174 1.48 -10.52 -14.03
N GLY A 175 2.30 -11.07 -14.92
CA GLY A 175 2.27 -12.48 -15.23
C GLY A 175 3.58 -12.97 -15.84
N ILE A 176 3.76 -14.29 -15.88
CA ILE A 176 4.90 -14.94 -16.53
C ILE A 176 4.58 -15.11 -18.00
N PHE A 177 5.39 -14.50 -18.86
CA PHE A 177 5.23 -14.61 -20.30
C PHE A 177 5.53 -16.04 -20.79
N ARG A 178 4.65 -16.56 -21.64
CA ARG A 178 4.76 -17.86 -22.27
C ARG A 178 4.53 -17.71 -23.76
N LYS A 179 5.21 -18.54 -24.55
CA LYS A 179 5.05 -18.57 -26.01
C LYS A 179 5.14 -20.01 -26.51
N LYS A 180 4.19 -20.38 -27.35
CA LYS A 180 4.21 -21.67 -28.07
C LYS A 180 3.77 -21.44 -29.51
N ASN A 181 4.70 -21.64 -30.44
CA ASN A 181 4.49 -21.32 -31.87
C ASN A 181 4.10 -19.84 -32.06
N LYS A 182 2.89 -19.60 -32.63
CA LYS A 182 2.33 -18.26 -32.87
C LYS A 182 1.47 -17.73 -31.71
N PHE A 183 1.26 -18.54 -30.65
CA PHE A 183 0.43 -18.15 -29.52
C PHE A 183 1.31 -17.67 -28.37
N ALA A 184 0.98 -16.51 -27.85
CA ALA A 184 1.63 -15.94 -26.68
C ALA A 184 0.57 -15.64 -25.61
N TRP A 185 0.92 -15.89 -24.34
CA TRP A 185 0.05 -15.58 -23.18
C TRP A 185 0.90 -15.23 -21.97
N ALA A 186 0.30 -14.55 -21.01
CA ALA A 186 0.85 -14.36 -19.68
C ALA A 186 0.10 -15.23 -18.68
N GLU A 187 0.84 -15.99 -17.87
CA GLU A 187 0.29 -16.75 -16.73
C GLU A 187 0.34 -15.84 -15.49
N THR A 188 -0.82 -15.57 -14.89
CA THR A 188 -0.95 -14.70 -13.72
C THR A 188 -1.46 -15.49 -12.52
N ASP A 189 -1.13 -15.03 -11.31
CA ASP A 189 -1.66 -15.49 -10.04
C ASP A 189 -2.84 -14.62 -9.54
N ASP A 190 -3.32 -13.72 -10.38
CA ASP A 190 -4.48 -12.89 -10.04
C ASP A 190 -5.72 -13.76 -9.80
N LYS A 191 -6.37 -13.55 -8.64
CA LYS A 191 -7.48 -14.37 -8.15
C LYS A 191 -8.77 -14.22 -8.95
N ALA A 192 -8.92 -13.09 -9.65
CA ALA A 192 -10.07 -12.79 -10.49
C ALA A 192 -9.97 -13.47 -11.86
N LEU A 193 -8.75 -13.77 -12.31
CA LEU A 193 -8.45 -14.37 -13.59
C LEU A 193 -8.22 -15.88 -13.42
N GLU A 194 -8.57 -16.67 -14.43
CA GLU A 194 -8.27 -18.11 -14.43
C GLU A 194 -6.84 -18.43 -14.91
N GLY A 195 -5.89 -17.52 -14.54
CA GLY A 195 -4.47 -17.73 -14.71
C GLY A 195 -3.90 -17.44 -16.09
N ARG A 196 -4.69 -16.98 -17.09
CA ARG A 196 -4.16 -16.77 -18.44
C ARG A 196 -4.73 -15.53 -19.13
N ILE A 197 -3.83 -14.70 -19.70
CA ILE A 197 -4.15 -13.55 -20.55
C ILE A 197 -3.52 -13.77 -21.91
N ASN A 198 -4.30 -13.76 -22.97
CA ASN A 198 -3.79 -13.88 -24.34
C ASN A 198 -3.08 -12.56 -24.73
N ILE A 199 -1.87 -12.67 -25.27
CA ILE A 199 -1.05 -11.52 -25.63
C ILE A 199 -1.20 -11.21 -27.11
N THR A 200 -1.48 -9.95 -27.41
CA THR A 200 -1.53 -9.36 -28.76
C THR A 200 -0.35 -8.42 -28.99
N GLY A 201 -0.01 -8.22 -30.26
CA GLY A 201 1.09 -7.36 -30.66
C GLY A 201 2.47 -7.97 -30.47
N ASP A 202 3.47 -7.22 -30.90
CA ASP A 202 4.87 -7.60 -30.78
C ASP A 202 5.40 -7.27 -29.38
N THR A 203 6.27 -8.11 -28.85
CA THR A 203 6.92 -7.91 -27.55
C THR A 203 8.35 -8.44 -27.60
N THR A 204 9.24 -7.79 -26.87
CA THR A 204 10.62 -8.22 -26.64
C THR A 204 10.75 -9.25 -25.53
N ALA A 205 9.63 -9.63 -24.88
CA ALA A 205 9.63 -10.56 -23.76
C ALA A 205 10.04 -11.96 -24.20
N GLU A 206 10.88 -12.60 -23.39
CA GLU A 206 11.28 -13.99 -23.55
C GLU A 206 10.42 -14.92 -22.67
N PRO A 207 10.11 -16.15 -23.15
CA PRO A 207 9.32 -17.10 -22.37
C PRO A 207 9.95 -17.40 -21.00
N GLY A 208 9.25 -17.10 -19.93
CA GLY A 208 9.70 -17.24 -18.54
C GLY A 208 9.94 -15.93 -17.82
N GLN A 209 10.01 -14.81 -18.53
CA GLN A 209 10.13 -13.48 -17.91
C GLN A 209 8.82 -13.02 -17.29
N LEU A 210 8.90 -12.24 -16.23
CA LEU A 210 7.79 -11.47 -15.68
C LEU A 210 7.53 -10.24 -16.55
N VAL A 211 6.26 -10.04 -16.88
CA VAL A 211 5.80 -8.94 -17.73
C VAL A 211 4.61 -8.25 -17.08
N VAL A 212 4.46 -6.96 -17.41
CA VAL A 212 3.25 -6.19 -17.12
C VAL A 212 2.41 -6.18 -18.38
N VAL A 213 1.17 -6.62 -18.24
CA VAL A 213 0.17 -6.68 -19.31
C VAL A 213 -0.91 -5.65 -19.06
N ASP A 214 -1.18 -4.79 -20.04
CA ASP A 214 -2.34 -3.91 -20.03
C ASP A 214 -3.51 -4.63 -20.72
N LEU A 215 -4.65 -4.73 -20.00
CA LEU A 215 -5.83 -5.39 -20.52
C LEU A 215 -6.51 -4.55 -21.59
N GLU A 216 -6.58 -5.07 -22.82
CA GLU A 216 -7.26 -4.43 -23.95
C GLU A 216 -8.75 -4.81 -24.01
N SER A 217 -9.07 -6.06 -23.75
CA SER A 217 -10.45 -6.53 -23.78
C SER A 217 -10.67 -7.80 -22.93
N TRP A 218 -11.86 -7.88 -22.34
CA TRP A 218 -12.34 -9.06 -21.63
C TRP A 218 -13.86 -9.13 -21.77
N ALA A 219 -14.34 -9.95 -22.68
CA ALA A 219 -15.75 -9.97 -23.08
C ALA A 219 -16.68 -10.48 -21.98
N ASN A 220 -16.30 -11.53 -21.27
CA ASN A 220 -17.05 -12.09 -20.15
C ASN A 220 -16.15 -13.02 -19.33
N ALA A 221 -16.60 -13.41 -18.13
CA ALA A 221 -15.85 -14.24 -17.19
C ALA A 221 -15.47 -15.65 -17.72
N ASN A 222 -16.10 -16.12 -18.79
CA ASN A 222 -15.86 -17.45 -19.37
C ASN A 222 -14.89 -17.42 -20.57
N THR A 223 -14.36 -16.27 -20.92
CA THR A 223 -13.39 -16.09 -22.02
C THR A 223 -12.07 -15.61 -21.46
N ASP A 224 -10.96 -16.08 -22.02
CA ASP A 224 -9.65 -15.54 -21.68
C ASP A 224 -9.60 -14.06 -22.02
N PRO A 225 -9.12 -13.19 -21.13
CA PRO A 225 -8.85 -11.79 -21.43
C PRO A 225 -7.74 -11.66 -22.49
N VAL A 226 -7.72 -10.52 -23.17
CA VAL A 226 -6.73 -10.16 -24.16
C VAL A 226 -6.02 -8.89 -23.69
N GLY A 227 -4.69 -8.86 -23.82
CA GLY A 227 -3.88 -7.72 -23.40
C GLY A 227 -2.59 -7.61 -24.19
N ARG A 228 -1.87 -6.52 -23.92
CA ARG A 228 -0.57 -6.22 -24.52
C ARG A 228 0.49 -6.10 -23.44
N VAL A 229 1.67 -6.67 -23.70
CA VAL A 229 2.84 -6.43 -22.84
C VAL A 229 3.27 -4.98 -22.99
N ILE A 230 3.28 -4.25 -21.88
CA ILE A 230 3.71 -2.84 -21.82
C ILE A 230 5.09 -2.69 -21.18
N GLU A 231 5.51 -3.67 -20.37
CA GLU A 231 6.81 -3.65 -19.69
C GLU A 231 7.32 -5.08 -19.46
N VAL A 232 8.63 -5.27 -19.58
CA VAL A 232 9.32 -6.52 -19.24
C VAL A 232 10.11 -6.28 -17.96
N LEU A 233 9.73 -6.93 -16.86
CA LEU A 233 10.33 -6.72 -15.55
C LEU A 233 11.65 -7.48 -15.35
N GLY A 234 11.80 -8.64 -15.99
CA GLY A 234 12.98 -9.50 -15.87
C GLY A 234 12.63 -10.94 -15.52
N TRP A 235 13.62 -11.71 -15.08
CA TRP A 235 13.42 -13.11 -14.72
C TRP A 235 12.94 -13.25 -13.27
N PRO A 236 12.00 -14.17 -12.98
CA PRO A 236 11.66 -14.50 -11.60
C PRO A 236 12.90 -14.95 -10.82
N GLY A 237 13.16 -14.30 -9.69
CA GLY A 237 14.33 -14.55 -8.84
C GLY A 237 15.54 -13.66 -9.11
N ASP A 238 15.51 -12.81 -10.16
CA ASP A 238 16.47 -11.72 -10.28
C ASP A 238 16.22 -10.68 -9.18
N ALA A 239 17.30 -10.09 -8.68
CA ALA A 239 17.23 -9.11 -7.61
C ALA A 239 16.40 -7.89 -8.02
N GLY A 240 15.42 -7.52 -7.18
CA GLY A 240 14.55 -6.36 -7.38
C GLY A 240 13.35 -6.59 -8.32
N VAL A 241 13.30 -7.68 -9.09
CA VAL A 241 12.16 -8.00 -9.99
C VAL A 241 10.89 -8.27 -9.19
N ASP A 242 11.01 -8.83 -8.01
CA ASP A 242 9.96 -9.05 -7.03
C ASP A 242 9.31 -7.72 -6.58
N ILE A 243 10.13 -6.71 -6.27
CA ILE A 243 9.67 -5.39 -5.88
C ILE A 243 9.04 -4.66 -7.09
N LEU A 244 9.65 -4.71 -8.28
CA LEU A 244 9.09 -4.16 -9.51
C LEU A 244 7.72 -4.79 -9.84
N SER A 245 7.59 -6.10 -9.63
CA SER A 245 6.31 -6.82 -9.76
C SER A 245 5.24 -6.27 -8.82
N THR A 246 5.59 -6.01 -7.56
CA THR A 246 4.68 -5.41 -6.58
C THR A 246 4.29 -3.98 -6.99
N ILE A 247 5.25 -3.15 -7.38
CA ILE A 247 5.01 -1.79 -7.89
C ILE A 247 4.00 -1.81 -9.05
N ALA A 248 4.22 -2.68 -10.02
CA ALA A 248 3.34 -2.80 -11.19
C ALA A 248 1.93 -3.31 -10.81
N ARG A 249 1.84 -4.32 -9.94
CA ARG A 249 0.58 -4.91 -9.46
C ARG A 249 -0.30 -3.89 -8.74
N TYR A 250 0.30 -3.05 -7.90
CA TYR A 250 -0.42 -2.01 -7.17
C TYR A 250 -0.58 -0.71 -7.96
N GLY A 251 -0.02 -0.62 -9.17
CA GLY A 251 -0.09 0.55 -10.04
C GLY A 251 0.60 1.78 -9.44
N LEU A 252 1.64 1.58 -8.62
CA LEU A 252 2.34 2.66 -7.94
C LEU A 252 3.13 3.53 -8.95
N ARG A 253 3.08 4.83 -8.75
CA ARG A 253 3.75 5.81 -9.61
C ARG A 253 5.23 5.92 -9.26
N THR A 254 6.12 5.56 -10.16
CA THR A 254 7.58 5.54 -9.94
C THR A 254 8.29 6.80 -10.39
N SER A 255 7.67 7.58 -11.27
CA SER A 255 8.24 8.82 -11.84
C SER A 255 7.26 9.98 -11.71
N PHE A 256 7.79 11.19 -11.74
CA PHE A 256 7.01 12.41 -11.79
C PHE A 256 6.89 12.92 -13.23
N PRO A 257 5.76 13.53 -13.63
CA PRO A 257 5.64 14.24 -14.89
C PRO A 257 6.66 15.38 -15.00
N GLU A 258 7.13 15.70 -16.21
CA GLU A 258 8.15 16.74 -16.41
C GLU A 258 7.67 18.13 -15.98
N GLU A 259 6.38 18.42 -16.09
CA GLU A 259 5.79 19.68 -15.61
C GLU A 259 5.92 19.83 -14.10
N VAL A 260 5.77 18.72 -13.35
CA VAL A 260 5.95 18.67 -11.87
C VAL A 260 7.42 18.87 -11.50
N LEU A 261 8.32 18.19 -12.20
CA LEU A 261 9.77 18.34 -11.99
C LEU A 261 10.26 19.75 -12.30
N ARG A 262 9.70 20.40 -13.34
CA ARG A 262 10.01 21.78 -13.69
C ARG A 262 9.55 22.75 -12.60
N GLU A 263 8.34 22.56 -12.07
CA GLU A 263 7.83 23.35 -10.95
C GLU A 263 8.68 23.15 -9.69
N ALA A 264 9.07 21.90 -9.38
CA ALA A 264 9.92 21.60 -8.24
C ALA A 264 11.30 22.26 -8.32
N ARG A 265 11.96 22.21 -9.49
CA ARG A 265 13.28 22.85 -9.72
C ARG A 265 13.23 24.37 -9.69
N ALA A 266 12.04 24.96 -9.85
CA ALA A 266 11.87 26.42 -9.76
C ALA A 266 11.73 26.94 -8.33
N VAL A 267 11.50 26.04 -7.36
CA VAL A 267 11.42 26.39 -5.95
C VAL A 267 12.84 26.73 -5.44
N PRO A 268 13.04 27.90 -4.78
CA PRO A 268 14.35 28.29 -4.26
C PRO A 268 14.80 27.37 -3.13
N GLU A 269 16.12 27.17 -2.96
CA GLU A 269 16.69 26.33 -1.90
C GLU A 269 16.60 26.97 -0.50
N GLN A 270 16.38 28.29 -0.45
CA GLN A 270 16.22 29.06 0.79
C GLN A 270 14.89 29.80 0.77
N PRO A 271 14.26 29.99 1.94
CA PRO A 271 13.06 30.79 2.07
C PRO A 271 13.29 32.26 1.66
N ASP A 272 12.27 32.89 1.07
CA ASP A 272 12.28 34.30 0.72
C ASP A 272 12.35 35.18 1.98
N GLU A 273 13.21 36.22 1.96
CA GLU A 273 13.41 37.15 3.08
C GLU A 273 12.13 37.90 3.47
N ALA A 274 11.29 38.25 2.50
CA ALA A 274 10.01 38.90 2.76
C ALA A 274 9.05 37.96 3.51
N GLU A 275 9.09 36.68 3.19
CA GLU A 275 8.30 35.68 3.90
C GLU A 275 8.86 35.38 5.29
N ILE A 276 10.17 35.33 5.46
CA ILE A 276 10.81 35.22 6.78
C ILE A 276 10.39 36.39 7.68
N ALA A 277 10.42 37.62 7.15
CA ALA A 277 10.05 38.83 7.91
C ALA A 277 8.56 38.84 8.32
N ARG A 278 7.68 38.18 7.59
CA ARG A 278 6.23 38.04 7.92
C ARG A 278 6.02 37.07 9.08
N ARG A 279 6.86 36.05 9.18
CA ARG A 279 6.69 34.94 10.11
C ARG A 279 7.20 35.26 11.51
N ARG A 280 6.74 34.49 12.50
CA ARG A 280 7.28 34.57 13.85
C ARG A 280 8.67 33.95 13.86
N ASP A 281 9.66 34.74 14.32
CA ASP A 281 11.04 34.25 14.37
C ASP A 281 11.30 33.41 15.61
N HIS A 282 11.54 32.13 15.41
CA HIS A 282 11.88 31.13 16.42
C HIS A 282 13.31 30.56 16.25
N ARG A 283 14.14 31.17 15.41
CA ARG A 283 15.50 30.69 15.10
C ARG A 283 16.45 30.69 16.30
N SER A 284 16.17 31.52 17.32
CA SER A 284 16.98 31.55 18.56
C SER A 284 16.64 30.42 19.55
N LYS A 285 15.54 29.71 19.35
CA LYS A 285 15.09 28.61 20.23
C LYS A 285 15.86 27.32 19.95
N LEU A 286 16.00 26.49 20.98
CA LEU A 286 16.55 25.14 20.85
C LEU A 286 15.46 24.22 20.27
N VAL A 287 15.17 24.36 18.96
CA VAL A 287 14.28 23.48 18.19
C VAL A 287 15.09 22.28 17.73
N ILE A 288 14.55 21.08 17.91
CA ILE A 288 15.22 19.81 17.60
C ILE A 288 14.33 18.90 16.78
N THR A 289 14.89 18.09 15.91
CA THR A 289 14.20 16.97 15.24
C THR A 289 14.66 15.64 15.84
N ILE A 290 13.76 14.63 15.88
CA ILE A 290 14.04 13.26 16.35
C ILE A 290 13.41 12.30 15.36
N ASP A 291 14.23 11.60 14.57
CA ASP A 291 13.81 10.80 13.41
C ASP A 291 14.62 9.49 13.31
N PRO A 292 14.30 8.57 12.41
CA PRO A 292 15.21 7.48 12.04
C PRO A 292 16.56 8.03 11.55
N ALA A 293 17.66 7.33 11.84
CA ALA A 293 19.01 7.79 11.51
C ALA A 293 19.21 8.06 10.00
N ASP A 294 18.53 7.29 9.15
CA ASP A 294 18.55 7.35 7.68
C ASP A 294 17.50 8.29 7.07
N ALA A 295 16.64 8.93 7.88
CA ALA A 295 15.65 9.88 7.41
C ALA A 295 16.27 11.14 6.77
N LYS A 296 15.64 11.58 5.67
CA LYS A 296 16.03 12.79 4.90
C LYS A 296 14.92 13.83 4.81
N ASP A 297 13.68 13.42 5.07
CA ASP A 297 12.43 14.17 4.98
C ASP A 297 11.88 14.44 6.39
N HIS A 298 12.53 15.39 7.11
CA HIS A 298 12.13 15.75 8.47
C HIS A 298 10.88 16.64 8.41
N ASP A 299 9.73 16.07 8.74
CA ASP A 299 8.44 16.75 8.75
C ASP A 299 8.25 17.63 9.99
N ASP A 300 8.76 17.18 11.16
CA ASP A 300 8.46 17.76 12.46
C ASP A 300 9.71 18.07 13.30
N ALA A 301 9.56 19.10 14.11
CA ALA A 301 10.54 19.50 15.11
C ALA A 301 9.82 20.02 16.36
N ILE A 302 10.45 19.89 17.51
CA ILE A 302 9.86 20.27 18.79
C ILE A 302 10.74 21.26 19.56
N TYR A 303 10.07 22.13 20.33
CA TYR A 303 10.68 22.96 21.36
C TYR A 303 9.87 22.84 22.63
N ILE A 304 10.53 22.75 23.78
CA ILE A 304 9.88 22.67 25.07
C ILE A 304 10.53 23.60 26.09
N ALA A 305 9.70 24.19 26.92
CA ALA A 305 10.15 24.99 28.05
C ALA A 305 9.22 24.78 29.25
N LYS A 306 9.74 24.91 30.47
CA LYS A 306 8.97 24.95 31.70
C LYS A 306 8.24 26.29 31.85
N THR A 307 6.96 26.23 32.24
CA THR A 307 6.22 27.42 32.63
C THR A 307 6.43 27.74 34.11
N LYS A 308 6.21 29.01 34.50
CA LYS A 308 6.26 29.42 35.90
C LYS A 308 5.27 28.70 36.79
N ALA A 309 4.18 28.19 36.21
CA ALA A 309 3.12 27.42 36.89
C ALA A 309 3.49 25.93 37.07
N GLY A 310 4.72 25.52 36.68
CA GLY A 310 5.15 24.13 36.82
C GLY A 310 4.77 23.20 35.66
N GLY A 311 3.96 23.66 34.73
CA GLY A 311 3.63 22.95 33.48
C GLY A 311 4.67 23.16 32.39
N TRP A 312 4.24 23.01 31.12
CA TRP A 312 5.11 23.11 29.94
C TRP A 312 4.52 24.03 28.86
N LEU A 313 5.41 24.70 28.14
CA LEU A 313 5.16 25.26 26.83
C LEU A 313 5.76 24.32 25.80
N LEU A 314 4.92 23.67 25.01
CA LEU A 314 5.31 22.82 23.89
C LEU A 314 5.05 23.56 22.59
N GLU A 315 6.05 23.61 21.71
CA GLU A 315 5.90 24.07 20.34
C GLU A 315 6.19 22.90 19.42
N VAL A 316 5.22 22.58 18.56
CA VAL A 316 5.36 21.56 17.52
C VAL A 316 5.41 22.28 16.19
N HIS A 317 6.57 22.24 15.55
CA HIS A 317 6.87 22.87 14.27
C HIS A 317 6.77 21.85 13.16
N ILE A 318 5.91 22.08 12.20
CA ILE A 318 5.70 21.20 11.05
C ILE A 318 6.13 21.92 9.78
N ALA A 319 6.87 21.25 8.91
CA ALA A 319 7.29 21.76 7.60
C ALA A 319 6.12 22.40 6.85
N ASP A 320 6.25 23.68 6.47
CA ASP A 320 5.16 24.37 5.77
C ASP A 320 5.18 24.08 4.26
N VAL A 321 4.85 22.84 3.92
CA VAL A 321 4.72 22.38 2.53
C VAL A 321 3.67 23.19 1.77
N SER A 322 2.61 23.67 2.47
CA SER A 322 1.55 24.48 1.87
C SER A 322 2.02 25.84 1.35
N HIS A 323 3.17 26.34 1.84
CA HIS A 323 3.78 27.54 1.30
C HIS A 323 4.29 27.33 -0.13
N TYR A 324 4.89 26.17 -0.40
CA TYR A 324 5.54 25.85 -1.67
C TYR A 324 4.59 25.24 -2.70
N ILE A 325 3.61 24.45 -2.27
CA ILE A 325 2.66 23.76 -3.16
C ILE A 325 1.33 24.50 -3.16
N LYS A 326 1.03 25.18 -4.28
CA LYS A 326 -0.21 25.95 -4.41
C LYS A 326 -1.37 25.07 -4.91
N PRO A 327 -2.59 25.31 -4.38
CA PRO A 327 -3.78 24.55 -4.83
C PRO A 327 -3.95 24.58 -6.35
N GLY A 328 -4.13 23.39 -6.95
CA GLY A 328 -4.35 23.23 -8.39
C GLY A 328 -3.12 23.33 -9.28
N SER A 329 -1.92 23.54 -8.72
CA SER A 329 -0.65 23.48 -9.46
C SER A 329 -0.36 22.05 -9.98
N PRO A 330 0.56 21.86 -10.92
CA PRO A 330 1.01 20.52 -11.34
C PRO A 330 1.47 19.65 -10.18
N MET A 331 2.26 20.19 -9.24
CA MET A 331 2.70 19.46 -8.03
C MET A 331 1.52 19.09 -7.13
N ASP A 332 0.55 19.98 -6.93
CA ASP A 332 -0.63 19.70 -6.12
C ASP A 332 -1.47 18.56 -6.70
N LYS A 333 -1.71 18.58 -8.01
CA LYS A 333 -2.44 17.52 -8.72
C LYS A 333 -1.74 16.17 -8.59
N GLU A 334 -0.42 16.13 -8.80
CA GLU A 334 0.35 14.89 -8.65
C GLU A 334 0.39 14.41 -7.19
N ALA A 335 0.45 15.33 -6.22
CA ALA A 335 0.39 14.99 -4.80
C ALA A 335 -0.98 14.39 -4.40
N VAL A 336 -2.10 14.89 -4.94
CA VAL A 336 -3.43 14.29 -4.79
C VAL A 336 -3.44 12.88 -5.35
N GLU A 337 -3.00 12.70 -6.60
CA GLU A 337 -2.98 11.41 -7.30
C GLU A 337 -2.17 10.35 -6.54
N ARG A 338 -1.05 10.73 -5.94
CA ARG A 338 -0.25 9.84 -5.09
C ARG A 338 -0.88 9.62 -3.72
N GLY A 339 -1.52 10.64 -3.16
CA GLY A 339 -2.16 10.67 -1.84
C GLY A 339 -1.18 10.60 -0.68
N ASN A 340 -0.13 9.80 -0.79
CA ASN A 340 0.93 9.64 0.22
C ASN A 340 2.22 9.09 -0.39
N SER A 341 3.33 9.18 0.36
CA SER A 341 4.56 8.45 0.06
C SER A 341 4.39 6.97 0.39
N THR A 342 5.00 6.08 -0.41
CA THR A 342 4.98 4.62 -0.20
C THR A 342 6.38 4.13 0.14
N TYR A 343 6.54 3.44 1.29
CA TYR A 343 7.83 2.99 1.82
C TYR A 343 8.01 1.49 1.57
N LEU A 344 8.53 1.15 0.40
CA LEU A 344 8.85 -0.24 0.08
C LEU A 344 10.13 -0.66 0.82
N VAL A 345 10.40 -1.95 0.86
CA VAL A 345 11.53 -2.48 1.63
C VAL A 345 12.91 -2.00 1.14
N ASP A 346 13.03 -1.68 -0.15
CA ASP A 346 14.29 -1.28 -0.81
C ASP A 346 14.32 0.20 -1.23
N ARG A 347 13.16 0.86 -1.31
CA ARG A 347 13.03 2.23 -1.81
C ARG A 347 11.79 2.93 -1.31
N VAL A 348 11.82 4.26 -1.37
CA VAL A 348 10.66 5.12 -1.13
C VAL A 348 10.16 5.66 -2.47
N LEU A 349 8.85 5.58 -2.69
CA LEU A 349 8.15 6.28 -3.76
C LEU A 349 7.51 7.53 -3.14
N PRO A 350 8.15 8.70 -3.25
CA PRO A 350 7.74 9.88 -2.50
C PRO A 350 6.49 10.54 -3.10
N MET A 351 5.68 11.17 -2.24
CA MET A 351 4.53 11.99 -2.67
C MET A 351 4.98 13.24 -3.42
N LEU A 352 6.08 13.82 -3.03
CA LEU A 352 6.65 15.05 -3.59
C LEU A 352 8.03 14.81 -4.17
N PRO A 353 8.45 15.56 -5.21
CA PRO A 353 9.83 15.53 -5.71
C PRO A 353 10.87 15.72 -4.60
N VAL A 354 12.04 15.11 -4.79
CA VAL A 354 13.12 15.13 -3.76
C VAL A 354 13.67 16.53 -3.47
N GLU A 355 13.54 17.44 -4.42
CA GLU A 355 13.89 18.86 -4.27
C GLU A 355 13.08 19.53 -3.15
N LEU A 356 11.84 19.09 -2.96
CA LEU A 356 10.99 19.55 -1.86
C LEU A 356 11.11 18.62 -0.65
N SER A 357 10.83 17.32 -0.81
CA SER A 357 10.73 16.38 0.31
C SER A 357 12.04 16.27 1.10
N ASN A 358 13.18 16.16 0.42
CA ASN A 358 14.50 16.11 1.03
C ASN A 358 15.23 17.46 0.98
N GLY A 359 14.64 18.47 0.33
CA GLY A 359 15.22 19.81 0.10
C GLY A 359 14.68 20.87 1.04
N ILE A 360 13.94 21.83 0.45
CA ILE A 360 13.49 23.04 1.13
C ILE A 360 12.44 22.78 2.22
N CYS A 361 11.61 21.73 2.08
CA CYS A 361 10.60 21.41 3.09
C CYS A 361 11.20 20.70 4.32
N SER A 362 12.24 19.88 4.15
CA SER A 362 12.85 19.12 5.25
C SER A 362 13.47 20.03 6.31
N LEU A 363 13.09 19.85 7.58
CA LEU A 363 13.55 20.62 8.73
C LEU A 363 14.99 20.23 9.13
N LYS A 364 15.92 20.33 8.18
CA LYS A 364 17.34 20.01 8.38
C LYS A 364 17.98 20.92 9.44
N PRO A 365 19.01 20.43 10.16
CA PRO A 365 19.78 21.27 11.07
C PRO A 365 20.55 22.36 10.32
N ASP A 366 20.85 23.44 11.04
CA ASP A 366 21.72 24.56 10.63
C ASP A 366 21.28 25.32 9.36
N VAL A 367 19.98 25.28 9.04
CA VAL A 367 19.37 26.05 7.96
C VAL A 367 18.02 26.61 8.37
N ASP A 368 17.66 27.79 7.80
CA ASP A 368 16.34 28.39 8.04
C ASP A 368 15.26 27.62 7.29
N ARG A 369 14.18 27.29 8.01
CA ARG A 369 13.02 26.56 7.45
C ARG A 369 11.69 27.18 7.87
N LEU A 370 10.76 27.21 6.94
CA LEU A 370 9.39 27.68 7.19
C LEU A 370 8.55 26.57 7.81
N THR A 371 7.85 26.92 8.88
CA THR A 371 6.99 25.97 9.60
C THR A 371 5.62 26.54 9.90
N LYS A 372 4.63 25.65 10.05
CA LYS A 372 3.41 25.91 10.81
C LYS A 372 3.60 25.34 12.20
N CYS A 373 3.39 26.20 13.18
CA CYS A 373 3.68 25.85 14.57
C CYS A 373 2.40 25.84 15.41
N ALA A 374 2.18 24.73 16.12
CA ALA A 374 1.22 24.63 17.20
C ALA A 374 1.94 24.91 18.53
N ILE A 375 1.56 26.00 19.19
CA ILE A 375 2.09 26.43 20.48
C ILE A 375 1.05 26.06 21.55
N MET A 376 1.40 25.13 22.43
CA MET A 376 0.50 24.59 23.43
C MET A 376 1.03 24.84 24.84
N GLU A 377 0.23 25.47 25.68
CA GLU A 377 0.48 25.57 27.11
C GLU A 377 -0.19 24.39 27.82
N ILE A 378 0.62 23.58 28.49
CA ILE A 378 0.21 22.34 29.13
C ILE A 378 0.41 22.47 30.63
N SER A 379 -0.61 22.15 31.41
CA SER A 379 -0.56 22.17 32.87
C SER A 379 0.33 21.06 33.45
N ALA A 380 0.66 21.14 34.72
CA ALA A 380 1.49 20.16 35.40
C ALA A 380 0.87 18.75 35.46
N ASP A 381 -0.44 18.65 35.32
CA ASP A 381 -1.22 17.40 35.25
C ASP A 381 -1.53 16.93 33.80
N GLY A 382 -0.98 17.62 32.79
CA GLY A 382 -1.04 17.20 31.40
C GLY A 382 -2.31 17.63 30.63
N HIS A 383 -3.02 18.67 31.09
CA HIS A 383 -4.14 19.26 30.36
C HIS A 383 -3.69 20.46 29.50
N ILE A 384 -4.23 20.58 28.29
CA ILE A 384 -4.01 21.75 27.43
C ILE A 384 -4.80 22.93 28.02
N LEU A 385 -4.10 23.98 28.43
CA LEU A 385 -4.68 25.22 28.94
C LEU A 385 -5.00 26.19 27.80
N ASN A 386 -4.07 26.30 26.83
CA ASN A 386 -4.19 27.20 25.70
C ASN A 386 -3.47 26.66 24.48
N THR A 387 -3.95 27.00 23.30
CA THR A 387 -3.32 26.65 22.03
C THR A 387 -3.34 27.84 21.09
N LYS A 388 -2.22 28.09 20.42
CA LYS A 388 -2.06 29.10 19.39
C LYS A 388 -1.41 28.47 18.18
N PHE A 389 -1.76 28.98 17.00
CA PHE A 389 -1.17 28.53 15.75
C PHE A 389 -0.51 29.72 15.06
N VAL A 390 0.71 29.53 14.59
CA VAL A 390 1.49 30.58 13.91
C VAL A 390 2.25 30.01 12.72
N ASP A 391 2.43 30.85 11.70
CA ASP A 391 3.51 30.62 10.73
C ASP A 391 4.83 31.09 11.39
N ALA A 392 5.83 30.23 11.38
CA ALA A 392 7.12 30.50 11.99
C ALA A 392 8.29 30.24 11.04
N VAL A 393 9.42 30.82 11.35
CA VAL A 393 10.72 30.43 10.80
C VAL A 393 11.57 29.87 11.95
N ILE A 394 12.19 28.72 11.70
CA ILE A 394 13.07 28.04 12.64
C ILE A 394 14.45 27.85 12.04
N HIS A 395 15.42 27.62 12.94
CA HIS A 395 16.77 27.17 12.63
C HIS A 395 17.03 25.98 13.54
N SER A 396 16.82 24.73 13.02
CA SER A 396 16.98 23.55 13.87
C SER A 396 18.40 23.46 14.42
N ARG A 397 18.54 23.27 15.74
CA ARG A 397 19.83 23.26 16.43
C ARG A 397 20.42 21.86 16.57
N ALA A 398 19.58 20.83 16.44
CA ALA A 398 20.04 19.45 16.53
C ALA A 398 19.11 18.52 15.76
N LYS A 399 19.71 17.58 15.04
CA LYS A 399 19.06 16.40 14.51
C LYS A 399 19.50 15.21 15.36
N LEU A 400 18.57 14.55 16.03
CA LEU A 400 18.80 13.32 16.79
C LEU A 400 18.21 12.13 16.06
N SER A 401 18.88 10.99 16.14
CA SER A 401 18.20 9.73 15.86
C SER A 401 17.41 9.26 17.10
N TYR A 402 16.44 8.35 16.91
CA TYR A 402 15.73 7.74 18.04
C TYR A 402 16.68 7.09 19.06
N GLU A 403 17.74 6.45 18.57
CA GLU A 403 18.77 5.82 19.40
C GLU A 403 19.56 6.86 20.19
N GLN A 404 19.89 8.00 19.59
CA GLN A 404 20.60 9.09 20.27
C GLN A 404 19.70 9.75 21.33
N ALA A 405 18.43 9.99 20.99
CA ALA A 405 17.46 10.51 21.97
C ALA A 405 17.24 9.51 23.11
N GLN A 406 17.18 8.20 22.85
CA GLN A 406 17.09 7.17 23.86
C GLN A 406 18.35 7.14 24.75
N ALA A 407 19.55 7.28 24.17
CA ALA A 407 20.80 7.35 24.93
C ALA A 407 20.81 8.53 25.93
N ILE A 408 20.23 9.68 25.54
CA ILE A 408 20.03 10.81 26.44
C ILE A 408 19.09 10.47 27.60
N LEU A 409 17.97 9.78 27.30
CA LEU A 409 16.99 9.34 28.32
C LEU A 409 17.59 8.32 29.27
N ASP A 410 18.38 7.38 28.76
CA ASP A 410 19.13 6.38 29.55
C ASP A 410 20.27 6.99 30.40
N GLY A 411 20.56 8.29 30.26
CA GLY A 411 21.64 8.95 31.01
C GLY A 411 23.03 8.75 30.41
N LYS A 412 23.16 8.22 29.18
CA LYS A 412 24.45 8.01 28.48
C LYS A 412 25.04 9.31 27.90
N GLY A 413 24.26 10.42 27.92
CA GLY A 413 24.67 11.73 27.40
C GLY A 413 24.23 12.02 25.99
N ALA A 414 24.49 13.23 25.52
CA ALA A 414 24.21 13.69 24.16
C ALA A 414 25.42 13.44 23.24
N PRO A 415 25.24 13.47 21.90
CA PRO A 415 26.33 13.47 20.95
C PRO A 415 27.35 14.58 21.24
N GLU A 416 28.63 14.36 20.93
CA GLU A 416 29.70 15.32 21.11
C GLU A 416 29.41 16.61 20.32
N GLY A 417 29.68 17.79 20.94
CA GLY A 417 29.43 19.09 20.34
C GLY A 417 27.97 19.58 20.42
N SER A 418 27.09 18.84 21.08
CA SER A 418 25.68 19.22 21.24
C SER A 418 25.50 20.44 22.13
N ASP A 419 24.39 21.17 21.94
CA ASP A 419 23.99 22.29 22.80
C ASP A 419 23.90 21.82 24.28
N PRO A 420 24.47 22.57 25.23
CA PRO A 420 24.44 22.19 26.66
C PRO A 420 23.05 21.97 27.25
N HIS A 421 22.03 22.61 26.68
CA HIS A 421 20.64 22.50 27.16
C HIS A 421 19.89 21.28 26.53
N LEU A 422 20.48 20.62 25.52
CA LEU A 422 19.80 19.54 24.78
C LEU A 422 19.36 18.40 25.68
N VAL A 423 20.24 17.94 26.57
CA VAL A 423 19.93 16.86 27.52
C VAL A 423 18.75 17.21 28.43
N GLY A 424 18.71 18.44 28.91
CA GLY A 424 17.62 18.96 29.75
C GLY A 424 16.31 19.02 28.96
N SER A 425 16.35 19.51 27.72
CA SER A 425 15.20 19.63 26.82
C SER A 425 14.58 18.27 26.53
N VAL A 426 15.37 17.28 26.10
CA VAL A 426 14.86 15.91 25.80
C VAL A 426 14.26 15.27 27.05
N LYS A 427 14.89 15.38 28.21
CA LYS A 427 14.37 14.84 29.48
C LYS A 427 13.05 15.50 29.92
N GLU A 428 12.93 16.82 29.78
CA GLU A 428 11.68 17.53 30.08
C GLU A 428 10.57 17.18 29.07
N ALA A 429 10.91 17.01 27.78
CA ALA A 429 9.97 16.54 26.79
C ALA A 429 9.44 15.14 27.12
N TRP A 430 10.29 14.23 27.55
CA TRP A 430 9.87 12.90 27.99
C TRP A 430 8.99 12.92 29.25
N LYS A 431 9.31 13.75 30.24
CA LYS A 431 8.44 13.91 31.42
C LYS A 431 7.04 14.34 31.05
N MET A 432 6.91 15.29 30.14
CA MET A 432 5.61 15.72 29.63
C MET A 432 4.94 14.61 28.82
N ALA A 433 5.64 14.03 27.85
CA ALA A 433 5.10 13.00 26.97
C ALA A 433 4.64 11.74 27.73
N SER A 434 5.42 11.28 28.70
CA SER A 434 5.05 10.13 29.55
C SER A 434 3.78 10.38 30.35
N LEU A 435 3.58 11.63 30.83
CA LEU A 435 2.34 12.01 31.52
C LEU A 435 1.15 12.04 30.54
N LEU A 436 1.33 12.64 29.35
CA LEU A 436 0.27 12.65 28.31
C LEU A 436 -0.13 11.22 27.91
N ARG A 437 0.85 10.33 27.71
CA ARG A 437 0.63 8.92 27.41
C ARG A 437 -0.16 8.22 28.51
N LYS A 438 0.23 8.40 29.77
CA LYS A 438 -0.49 7.88 30.92
C LYS A 438 -1.96 8.34 30.94
N ASN A 439 -2.19 9.65 30.75
CA ASN A 439 -3.54 10.22 30.70
C ASN A 439 -4.34 9.67 29.50
N ARG A 440 -3.72 9.48 28.33
CA ARG A 440 -4.36 8.93 27.16
C ARG A 440 -4.88 7.50 27.39
N PHE A 441 -4.07 6.64 27.98
CA PHE A 441 -4.49 5.27 28.33
C PHE A 441 -5.54 5.25 29.43
N ALA A 442 -5.41 6.11 30.46
CA ALA A 442 -6.45 6.27 31.48
C ALA A 442 -7.80 6.72 30.90
N ASN A 443 -7.79 7.47 29.80
CA ASN A 443 -8.98 7.90 29.06
C ASN A 443 -9.49 6.83 28.07
N GLY A 444 -8.88 5.64 28.04
CA GLY A 444 -9.36 4.49 27.26
C GLY A 444 -8.74 4.33 25.86
N ALA A 445 -7.59 4.93 25.57
CA ALA A 445 -6.85 4.58 24.36
C ALA A 445 -6.43 3.11 24.40
N LEU A 446 -6.44 2.43 23.26
CA LEU A 446 -6.10 1.02 23.14
C LEU A 446 -4.61 0.85 22.83
N ASP A 447 -3.93 -0.05 23.59
CA ASP A 447 -2.54 -0.44 23.29
C ASP A 447 -2.55 -1.59 22.26
N LEU A 448 -2.55 -1.21 20.98
CA LEU A 448 -2.57 -2.13 19.85
C LEU A 448 -1.22 -2.22 19.14
N GLU A 449 -0.16 -1.80 19.81
CA GLU A 449 1.19 -1.85 19.26
C GLU A 449 1.57 -3.29 18.92
N MET A 450 1.97 -3.52 17.68
CA MET A 450 2.40 -4.82 17.17
C MET A 450 3.90 -4.78 16.89
N THR A 451 4.55 -5.92 17.04
CA THR A 451 5.97 -6.06 16.70
C THR A 451 6.22 -5.73 15.24
N GLU A 452 7.10 -4.77 14.96
CA GLU A 452 7.53 -4.43 13.61
C GLU A 452 8.88 -5.09 13.32
N ILE A 453 9.04 -5.56 12.06
CA ILE A 453 10.28 -6.16 11.57
C ILE A 453 10.88 -5.26 10.52
N LYS A 454 12.16 -4.93 10.69
CA LYS A 454 12.99 -4.27 9.69
C LYS A 454 13.89 -5.31 9.02
N ILE A 455 13.86 -5.34 7.69
CA ILE A 455 14.66 -6.25 6.88
C ILE A 455 15.79 -5.44 6.26
N LYS A 456 17.02 -5.91 6.46
CA LYS A 456 18.20 -5.33 5.85
C LYS A 456 18.52 -6.07 4.56
N LEU A 457 18.80 -5.30 3.53
CA LEU A 457 19.19 -5.82 2.22
C LEU A 457 20.72 -5.68 2.03
N ASP A 458 21.31 -6.60 1.29
CA ASP A 458 22.68 -6.51 0.82
C ASP A 458 22.81 -5.55 -0.39
N GLU A 459 24.02 -5.37 -0.91
CA GLU A 459 24.32 -4.51 -2.06
C GLU A 459 23.59 -4.94 -3.35
N ASN A 460 23.13 -6.19 -3.41
CA ASN A 460 22.38 -6.74 -4.54
C ASN A 460 20.85 -6.66 -4.32
N GLY A 461 20.37 -6.05 -3.21
CA GLY A 461 18.95 -5.97 -2.88
C GLY A 461 18.34 -7.28 -2.36
N ARG A 462 19.15 -8.23 -1.88
CA ARG A 462 18.71 -9.47 -1.25
C ARG A 462 18.63 -9.33 0.26
N ALA A 463 17.67 -9.99 0.86
CA ALA A 463 17.48 -9.97 2.31
C ALA A 463 18.63 -10.73 3.00
N CYS A 464 19.39 -10.04 3.87
CA CYS A 464 20.53 -10.60 4.58
C CYS A 464 20.35 -10.65 6.10
N GLU A 465 19.46 -9.83 6.65
CA GLU A 465 19.19 -9.75 8.09
C GLU A 465 17.74 -9.31 8.33
N ALA A 466 17.12 -9.82 9.39
CA ALA A 466 15.82 -9.36 9.86
C ALA A 466 15.87 -9.18 11.37
N HIS A 467 15.46 -8.02 11.87
CA HIS A 467 15.46 -7.70 13.29
C HIS A 467 14.16 -6.99 13.68
N THR A 468 13.78 -7.20 14.93
CA THR A 468 12.62 -6.55 15.52
C THR A 468 12.94 -5.10 15.88
N VAL A 469 12.06 -4.18 15.46
CA VAL A 469 12.12 -2.78 15.88
C VAL A 469 11.48 -2.65 17.26
N VAL A 470 12.23 -2.13 18.21
CA VAL A 470 11.74 -1.85 19.57
C VAL A 470 11.31 -0.40 19.65
N HIS A 471 10.03 -0.17 19.92
CA HIS A 471 9.51 1.17 20.20
C HIS A 471 9.92 1.63 21.59
N THR A 472 10.94 2.47 21.66
CA THR A 472 11.52 2.98 22.88
C THR A 472 10.81 4.25 23.38
N GLU A 473 11.20 4.77 24.54
CA GLU A 473 10.66 6.02 25.11
C GLU A 473 10.85 7.22 24.18
N SER A 474 11.93 7.24 23.39
CA SER A 474 12.17 8.28 22.39
C SER A 474 11.13 8.30 21.27
N HIS A 475 10.66 7.14 20.80
CA HIS A 475 9.55 7.03 19.85
C HIS A 475 8.24 7.52 20.47
N GLN A 476 7.95 7.10 21.72
CA GLN A 476 6.73 7.51 22.44
C GLN A 476 6.72 9.01 22.73
N LEU A 477 7.89 9.63 22.97
CA LEU A 477 8.02 11.07 23.14
C LEU A 477 7.51 11.82 21.90
N VAL A 478 8.02 11.47 20.72
CA VAL A 478 7.62 12.12 19.48
C VAL A 478 6.14 11.84 19.19
N GLU A 479 5.71 10.57 19.35
CA GLU A 479 4.30 10.19 19.16
C GLU A 479 3.34 11.08 19.96
N GLU A 480 3.57 11.25 21.28
CA GLU A 480 2.66 12.03 22.11
C GLU A 480 2.67 13.53 21.76
N CYS A 481 3.84 14.09 21.37
CA CYS A 481 3.90 15.47 20.86
C CYS A 481 3.07 15.62 19.57
N MET A 482 3.17 14.67 18.65
CA MET A 482 2.40 14.70 17.39
C MET A 482 0.90 14.47 17.63
N LEU A 483 0.54 13.56 18.52
CA LEU A 483 -0.87 13.27 18.85
C LEU A 483 -1.57 14.48 19.45
N ILE A 484 -0.90 15.23 20.34
CA ILE A 484 -1.50 16.42 20.98
C ILE A 484 -1.61 17.59 19.99
N ALA A 485 -0.66 17.75 19.06
CA ALA A 485 -0.72 18.75 18.01
C ALA A 485 -1.87 18.44 17.01
N ASN A 486 -1.96 17.20 16.54
CA ASN A 486 -3.03 16.73 15.65
C ASN A 486 -4.43 16.95 16.27
N GLN A 487 -4.58 16.62 17.56
CA GLN A 487 -5.84 16.84 18.29
C GLN A 487 -6.18 18.32 18.40
N SER A 488 -5.19 19.17 18.70
CA SER A 488 -5.40 20.62 18.87
C SER A 488 -5.84 21.29 17.57
N VAL A 489 -5.26 20.87 16.43
CA VAL A 489 -5.65 21.36 15.11
C VAL A 489 -7.05 20.85 14.74
N ALA A 490 -7.36 19.57 14.97
CA ALA A 490 -8.69 19.03 14.70
C ALA A 490 -9.78 19.80 15.50
N LYS A 491 -9.51 20.07 16.78
CA LYS A 491 -10.41 20.79 17.69
C LYS A 491 -10.76 22.18 17.15
N ILE A 492 -9.77 23.01 16.78
CA ILE A 492 -10.03 24.36 16.26
C ILE A 492 -10.80 24.32 14.93
N LEU A 493 -10.48 23.41 14.03
CA LEU A 493 -11.19 23.25 12.77
C LEU A 493 -12.65 22.87 12.97
N ARG A 494 -12.95 21.92 13.88
CA ARG A 494 -14.32 21.54 14.23
C ARG A 494 -15.07 22.68 14.93
N GLU A 495 -14.49 23.30 15.95
CA GLU A 495 -15.13 24.40 16.71
C GLU A 495 -15.44 25.60 15.83
N ARG A 496 -14.64 25.84 14.79
CA ARG A 496 -14.87 26.92 13.80
C ARG A 496 -15.68 26.45 12.60
N SER A 497 -16.20 25.23 12.60
CA SER A 497 -16.95 24.62 11.48
C SER A 497 -16.24 24.80 10.14
N LYS A 498 -14.89 24.70 10.15
CA LYS A 498 -14.09 24.87 8.94
C LYS A 498 -14.03 23.56 8.16
N PRO A 499 -14.44 23.53 6.88
CA PRO A 499 -14.26 22.37 6.03
C PRO A 499 -12.79 21.93 6.00
N SER A 500 -12.54 20.65 6.28
CA SER A 500 -11.20 20.05 6.31
C SER A 500 -11.29 18.53 6.20
N ILE A 501 -10.17 17.86 6.29
CA ILE A 501 -10.08 16.40 6.36
C ILE A 501 -9.71 15.98 7.79
N PHE A 502 -10.45 15.00 8.29
CA PHE A 502 -10.23 14.41 9.62
C PHE A 502 -9.75 12.96 9.48
N ARG A 503 -8.98 12.49 10.44
CA ARG A 503 -8.61 11.09 10.57
C ARG A 503 -9.60 10.42 11.51
N ILE A 504 -10.47 9.60 10.97
CA ILE A 504 -11.53 8.95 11.72
C ILE A 504 -11.21 7.47 11.97
N HIS A 505 -11.70 6.98 13.09
CA HIS A 505 -11.76 5.56 13.40
C HIS A 505 -13.10 5.34 14.13
N GLU A 506 -14.07 4.87 13.37
CA GLU A 506 -15.41 4.67 13.88
C GLU A 506 -15.48 3.59 14.97
N ASP A 507 -16.55 3.59 15.76
CA ASP A 507 -16.80 2.57 16.75
C ASP A 507 -16.90 1.17 16.10
N PRO A 508 -16.40 0.12 16.78
CA PRO A 508 -16.47 -1.23 16.29
C PRO A 508 -17.91 -1.74 16.21
N ASP A 509 -18.14 -2.69 15.30
CA ASP A 509 -19.40 -3.40 15.19
C ASP A 509 -19.60 -4.32 16.41
N PRO A 510 -20.69 -4.19 17.17
CA PRO A 510 -20.96 -5.05 18.35
C PRO A 510 -20.96 -6.55 18.01
N SER A 511 -21.43 -6.94 16.82
CA SER A 511 -21.46 -8.35 16.40
C SER A 511 -20.05 -8.92 16.26
N ARG A 512 -19.11 -8.14 15.70
CA ARG A 512 -17.70 -8.55 15.59
C ARG A 512 -17.01 -8.64 16.95
N LEU A 513 -17.38 -7.78 17.88
CA LEU A 513 -16.88 -7.86 19.27
C LEU A 513 -17.39 -9.11 19.99
N LEU A 514 -18.63 -9.53 19.72
CA LEU A 514 -19.17 -10.78 20.25
C LEU A 514 -18.41 -11.99 19.69
N ASP A 515 -18.17 -12.04 18.38
CA ASP A 515 -17.37 -13.09 17.74
C ASP A 515 -15.94 -13.13 18.32
N TYR A 516 -15.36 -11.96 18.55
CA TYR A 516 -14.05 -11.83 19.17
C TYR A 516 -14.06 -12.29 20.63
N THR A 517 -15.13 -12.03 21.38
CA THR A 517 -15.32 -12.52 22.75
C THR A 517 -15.22 -14.05 22.80
N GLU A 518 -15.89 -14.74 21.87
CA GLU A 518 -15.82 -16.20 21.79
C GLU A 518 -14.42 -16.69 21.42
N THR A 519 -13.73 -15.96 20.55
CA THR A 519 -12.32 -16.25 20.20
C THR A 519 -11.41 -16.09 21.42
N ALA A 520 -11.54 -15.01 22.20
CA ALA A 520 -10.74 -14.80 23.41
C ALA A 520 -10.98 -15.88 24.47
N LYS A 521 -12.22 -16.36 24.61
CA LYS A 521 -12.54 -17.51 25.49
C LYS A 521 -11.83 -18.81 25.07
N GLN A 522 -11.65 -19.04 23.77
CA GLN A 522 -10.90 -20.19 23.25
C GLN A 522 -9.42 -20.15 23.67
N TYR A 523 -8.85 -18.97 23.88
CA TYR A 523 -7.51 -18.76 24.43
C TYR A 523 -7.48 -18.84 25.97
N GLY A 524 -8.63 -19.09 26.64
CA GLY A 524 -8.72 -19.24 28.08
C GLY A 524 -9.00 -17.97 28.86
N TYR A 525 -9.22 -16.84 28.17
CA TYR A 525 -9.57 -15.58 28.81
C TYR A 525 -11.07 -15.53 29.15
N THR A 526 -11.43 -14.71 30.14
CA THR A 526 -12.83 -14.44 30.49
C THR A 526 -13.15 -12.96 30.28
N PRO A 527 -13.18 -12.50 29.02
CA PRO A 527 -13.46 -11.12 28.75
C PRO A 527 -14.87 -10.76 29.21
N GLY A 528 -15.03 -9.57 29.77
CA GLY A 528 -16.36 -9.03 30.08
C GLY A 528 -17.11 -8.64 28.81
N ASP A 529 -18.02 -7.70 28.92
CA ASP A 529 -18.70 -7.11 27.75
C ASP A 529 -17.73 -6.20 26.98
N LEU A 530 -17.21 -6.67 25.84
CA LEU A 530 -16.23 -5.95 25.01
C LEU A 530 -16.81 -4.74 24.27
N THR A 531 -18.13 -4.46 24.35
CA THR A 531 -18.68 -3.16 23.95
C THR A 531 -18.25 -2.05 24.90
N ASN A 532 -17.84 -2.43 26.13
CA ASN A 532 -17.26 -1.52 27.09
C ASN A 532 -15.72 -1.48 26.93
N ARG A 533 -15.23 -0.29 26.65
CA ARG A 533 -13.80 -0.02 26.42
C ARG A 533 -12.88 -0.46 27.59
N SER A 534 -13.34 -0.34 28.83
CA SER A 534 -12.56 -0.76 29.99
C SER A 534 -12.33 -2.27 30.04
N HIS A 535 -13.29 -3.06 29.54
CA HIS A 535 -13.13 -4.52 29.46
C HIS A 535 -12.16 -4.92 28.35
N ILE A 536 -12.13 -4.15 27.22
CA ILE A 536 -11.09 -4.35 26.18
C ILE A 536 -9.71 -4.07 26.77
N GLN A 537 -9.52 -2.96 27.50
CA GLN A 537 -8.24 -2.66 28.14
C GLN A 537 -7.84 -3.74 29.14
N ALA A 538 -8.76 -4.20 30.00
CA ALA A 538 -8.49 -5.28 30.94
C ALA A 538 -8.01 -6.56 30.24
N LEU A 539 -8.63 -6.93 29.11
CA LEU A 539 -8.21 -8.08 28.31
C LEU A 539 -6.81 -7.88 27.69
N LEU A 540 -6.52 -6.69 27.19
CA LEU A 540 -5.19 -6.39 26.65
C LEU A 540 -4.11 -6.41 27.73
N ASP A 541 -4.41 -5.86 28.92
CA ASP A 541 -3.49 -5.85 30.07
C ASP A 541 -3.25 -7.29 30.60
N GLU A 542 -4.30 -8.12 30.68
CA GLU A 542 -4.22 -9.52 31.11
C GLU A 542 -3.38 -10.37 30.13
N SER A 543 -3.50 -10.09 28.82
CA SER A 543 -2.76 -10.83 27.79
C SER A 543 -1.30 -10.38 27.63
N LYS A 544 -0.91 -9.25 28.21
CA LYS A 544 0.42 -8.68 28.05
C LYS A 544 1.54 -9.59 28.54
N GLY A 545 2.54 -9.87 27.70
CA GLY A 545 3.66 -10.77 27.99
C GLY A 545 3.33 -12.26 27.93
N THR A 546 2.08 -12.63 27.65
CA THR A 546 1.69 -14.03 27.44
C THR A 546 2.04 -14.51 26.02
N ALA A 547 1.94 -15.81 25.77
CA ALA A 547 2.14 -16.38 24.44
C ALA A 547 1.06 -15.93 23.44
N GLU A 548 -0.11 -15.65 23.95
CA GLU A 548 -1.33 -15.34 23.21
C GLU A 548 -1.50 -13.84 22.93
N GLU A 549 -0.66 -12.98 23.53
CA GLU A 549 -0.77 -11.51 23.39
C GLU A 549 -0.94 -11.07 21.95
N HIS A 550 -0.07 -11.58 21.04
CA HIS A 550 -0.13 -11.24 19.62
C HIS A 550 -1.49 -11.63 18.99
N GLN A 551 -2.02 -12.82 19.33
CA GLN A 551 -3.29 -13.29 18.78
C GLN A 551 -4.49 -12.52 19.36
N ILE A 552 -4.45 -12.15 20.62
CA ILE A 552 -5.46 -11.32 21.27
C ILE A 552 -5.50 -9.92 20.61
N LYS A 553 -4.34 -9.27 20.47
CA LYS A 553 -4.25 -7.97 19.76
C LYS A 553 -4.71 -8.06 18.30
N LEU A 554 -4.27 -9.08 17.57
CA LEU A 554 -4.66 -9.29 16.18
C LEU A 554 -6.15 -9.58 16.00
N GLY A 555 -6.74 -10.37 16.91
CA GLY A 555 -8.18 -10.66 16.93
C GLY A 555 -8.99 -9.39 17.17
N LEU A 556 -8.57 -8.56 18.12
CA LEU A 556 -9.19 -7.26 18.36
C LEU A 556 -9.07 -6.35 17.14
N LEU A 557 -7.87 -6.20 16.55
CA LEU A 557 -7.67 -5.39 15.34
C LEU A 557 -8.58 -5.81 14.18
N LYS A 558 -8.84 -7.11 14.01
CA LYS A 558 -9.76 -7.63 12.99
C LYS A 558 -11.23 -7.32 13.27
N SER A 559 -11.61 -7.14 14.54
CA SER A 559 -12.97 -6.77 14.94
C SER A 559 -13.23 -5.27 14.90
N LEU A 560 -12.17 -4.44 14.92
CA LEU A 560 -12.28 -3.00 14.76
C LEU A 560 -12.53 -2.63 13.28
N LYS A 561 -13.15 -1.46 13.07
CA LYS A 561 -13.17 -0.82 11.75
C LYS A 561 -11.76 -0.31 11.40
N ARG A 562 -11.50 -0.04 10.13
CA ARG A 562 -10.24 0.58 9.72
C ARG A 562 -10.33 2.09 9.89
N ALA A 563 -9.24 2.71 10.33
CA ALA A 563 -9.12 4.16 10.27
C ALA A 563 -9.11 4.65 8.82
N ALA A 564 -9.74 5.79 8.55
CA ALA A 564 -9.87 6.38 7.23
C ALA A 564 -9.80 7.91 7.31
N TYR A 565 -9.75 8.56 6.16
CA TYR A 565 -9.95 10.00 6.07
C TYR A 565 -11.40 10.31 5.74
N ALA A 566 -11.94 11.37 6.36
CA ALA A 566 -13.30 11.84 6.10
C ALA A 566 -13.36 13.37 6.20
N ALA A 567 -14.34 13.95 5.53
CA ALA A 567 -14.63 15.38 5.63
C ALA A 567 -15.44 15.73 6.90
N ASP A 568 -16.01 14.74 7.56
CA ASP A 568 -16.83 14.89 8.77
C ASP A 568 -16.06 14.37 10.01
N PRO A 569 -16.06 15.09 11.15
CA PRO A 569 -15.30 14.74 12.35
C PRO A 569 -16.04 13.70 13.21
N LEU A 570 -15.85 12.42 12.91
CA LEU A 570 -16.51 11.30 13.62
C LEU A 570 -15.70 10.76 14.82
N GLY A 571 -14.54 11.39 15.15
CA GLY A 571 -13.68 10.92 16.23
C GLY A 571 -12.79 9.75 15.87
N HIS A 572 -11.95 9.34 16.83
CA HIS A 572 -10.98 8.25 16.61
C HIS A 572 -11.03 7.24 17.76
N TYR A 573 -11.75 6.15 17.55
CA TYR A 573 -11.99 5.11 18.57
C TYR A 573 -10.71 4.58 19.20
N GLY A 574 -9.73 4.12 18.44
CA GLY A 574 -8.50 3.53 18.98
C GLY A 574 -7.69 4.48 19.87
N LEU A 575 -7.71 5.79 19.57
CA LEU A 575 -7.01 6.83 20.33
C LEU A 575 -7.84 7.43 21.48
N ALA A 576 -9.11 7.06 21.61
CA ALA A 576 -10.07 7.66 22.54
C ALA A 576 -10.15 9.19 22.40
N LYS A 577 -10.17 9.70 21.16
CA LYS A 577 -10.23 11.14 20.86
C LYS A 577 -11.49 11.49 20.09
N THR A 578 -12.18 12.52 20.53
CA THR A 578 -13.36 13.10 19.83
C THR A 578 -12.95 13.92 18.62
N ASP A 579 -11.78 14.53 18.68
CA ASP A 579 -11.20 15.37 17.62
C ASP A 579 -9.85 14.82 17.22
N TYR A 580 -9.71 14.44 15.95
CA TYR A 580 -8.43 13.98 15.45
C TYR A 580 -8.28 14.23 13.95
N THR A 581 -7.13 14.72 13.56
CA THR A 581 -6.73 14.85 12.16
C THR A 581 -5.23 14.54 12.03
N HIS A 582 -4.74 14.45 10.81
CA HIS A 582 -3.32 14.44 10.54
C HIS A 582 -2.88 15.85 10.11
N PHE A 583 -1.89 16.38 10.80
CA PHE A 583 -1.33 17.70 10.58
C PHE A 583 0.21 17.66 10.49
N THR A 584 0.82 16.62 11.06
CA THR A 584 2.24 16.60 11.43
C THR A 584 3.16 16.01 10.36
N SER A 585 2.68 15.60 9.18
CA SER A 585 3.55 15.03 8.13
C SER A 585 3.12 15.40 6.69
N PRO A 586 3.13 16.70 6.32
CA PRO A 586 2.66 17.17 5.01
C PRO A 586 3.62 16.82 3.85
N ILE A 587 4.87 16.45 4.11
CA ILE A 587 5.81 16.00 3.07
C ILE A 587 5.36 14.67 2.48
N ARG A 588 4.74 13.81 3.31
CA ARG A 588 4.42 12.44 2.94
C ARG A 588 2.93 12.07 3.00
N ARG A 589 2.04 12.99 3.40
CA ARG A 589 0.58 12.78 3.43
C ARG A 589 -0.17 13.98 2.88
N TYR A 590 -0.98 13.77 1.85
CA TYR A 590 -1.77 14.86 1.26
C TYR A 590 -2.86 15.39 2.20
N ALA A 591 -3.41 14.56 3.09
CA ALA A 591 -4.36 14.99 4.12
C ALA A 591 -3.81 16.16 4.95
N ASP A 592 -2.56 16.07 5.38
CA ASP A 592 -1.89 17.09 6.19
C ASP A 592 -1.75 18.42 5.42
N LEU A 593 -1.46 18.35 4.12
CA LEU A 593 -1.39 19.54 3.25
C LEU A 593 -2.74 20.27 3.19
N ILE A 594 -3.85 19.53 3.06
CA ILE A 594 -5.21 20.10 3.13
C ILE A 594 -5.47 20.73 4.49
N VAL A 595 -5.10 20.05 5.57
CA VAL A 595 -5.26 20.56 6.95
C VAL A 595 -4.46 21.85 7.16
N HIS A 596 -3.21 21.92 6.66
CA HIS A 596 -2.40 23.14 6.69
C HIS A 596 -3.07 24.31 6.00
N ARG A 597 -3.69 24.11 4.84
CA ARG A 597 -4.46 25.13 4.11
C ARG A 597 -5.72 25.54 4.88
N SER A 598 -6.43 24.58 5.46
CA SER A 598 -7.63 24.85 6.25
C SER A 598 -7.33 25.61 7.54
N LEU A 599 -6.14 25.45 8.10
CA LEU A 599 -5.69 26.12 9.32
C LEU A 599 -5.28 27.59 9.11
N GLN A 600 -4.89 27.99 7.88
CA GLN A 600 -4.37 29.35 7.60
C GLN A 600 -5.22 30.50 8.15
N PRO A 601 -6.56 30.51 8.08
CA PRO A 601 -7.37 31.61 8.61
C PRO A 601 -7.33 31.77 10.14
N PHE A 602 -6.83 30.75 10.86
CA PHE A 602 -6.80 30.70 12.32
C PHE A 602 -5.39 30.92 12.91
N LEU A 603 -4.42 31.22 12.06
CA LEU A 603 -3.08 31.62 12.48
C LEU A 603 -3.11 33.02 13.11
N GLU A 604 -2.26 33.28 14.12
CA GLU A 604 -2.08 34.63 14.67
C GLU A 604 -1.49 35.60 13.62
N ASN A 605 -0.74 35.08 12.65
CA ASN A 605 -0.12 35.85 11.57
C ASN A 605 -0.48 35.26 10.19
N PRO A 606 -1.77 35.29 9.80
CA PRO A 606 -2.22 34.64 8.57
C PRO A 606 -1.56 35.26 7.33
N PRO A 607 -1.40 34.49 6.24
CA PRO A 607 -0.96 35.04 4.95
C PRO A 607 -2.00 36.06 4.45
N LYS A 608 -1.54 37.07 3.69
CA LYS A 608 -2.41 38.10 3.11
C LYS A 608 -3.50 37.51 2.23
N HIS A 609 -3.18 36.46 1.55
CA HIS A 609 -4.08 35.70 0.65
C HIS A 609 -4.08 34.24 1.06
N PRO A 610 -4.95 33.81 1.99
CA PRO A 610 -5.06 32.42 2.37
C PRO A 610 -5.47 31.53 1.17
N ASP A 611 -4.94 30.32 1.14
CA ASP A 611 -5.29 29.35 0.11
C ASP A 611 -6.78 29.01 0.17
N ARG A 612 -7.40 28.83 -0.99
CA ARG A 612 -8.80 28.43 -1.06
C ARG A 612 -8.93 26.99 -0.54
N THR A 613 -9.76 26.79 0.46
CA THR A 613 -10.14 25.46 0.92
C THR A 613 -11.12 24.84 -0.08
N PRO A 614 -10.96 23.56 -0.45
CA PRO A 614 -11.91 22.85 -1.29
C PRO A 614 -13.33 22.83 -0.68
N SER A 615 -14.34 22.62 -1.52
CA SER A 615 -15.71 22.47 -1.03
C SER A 615 -15.88 21.19 -0.20
N GLN A 616 -16.95 21.09 0.59
CA GLN A 616 -17.23 19.88 1.36
C GLN A 616 -17.39 18.64 0.47
N ALA A 617 -17.94 18.81 -0.74
CA ALA A 617 -18.05 17.74 -1.72
C ALA A 617 -16.67 17.30 -2.23
N ASP A 618 -15.83 18.26 -2.66
CA ASP A 618 -14.47 17.96 -3.10
C ASP A 618 -13.64 17.28 -1.99
N LEU A 619 -13.81 17.73 -0.73
CA LEU A 619 -13.13 17.13 0.41
C LEU A 619 -13.55 15.68 0.66
N ARG A 620 -14.81 15.33 0.45
CA ARG A 620 -15.28 13.93 0.54
C ARG A 620 -14.63 13.06 -0.54
N ASP A 621 -14.54 13.56 -1.77
CA ASP A 621 -13.92 12.82 -2.86
C ASP A 621 -12.40 12.67 -2.64
N ILE A 622 -11.72 13.74 -2.22
CA ILE A 622 -10.30 13.69 -1.85
C ILE A 622 -10.08 12.71 -0.70
N ALA A 623 -10.88 12.77 0.38
CA ALA A 623 -10.73 11.90 1.54
C ALA A 623 -10.89 10.41 1.17
N ARG A 624 -11.86 10.10 0.29
CA ARG A 624 -12.05 8.74 -0.25
C ARG A 624 -10.82 8.29 -1.02
N HIS A 625 -10.35 9.11 -1.97
CA HIS A 625 -9.19 8.80 -2.80
C HIS A 625 -7.92 8.57 -1.96
N ILE A 626 -7.58 9.48 -1.04
CA ILE A 626 -6.38 9.33 -0.21
C ILE A 626 -6.48 8.19 0.82
N SER A 627 -7.69 7.78 1.20
CA SER A 627 -7.87 6.55 2.00
C SER A 627 -7.61 5.30 1.17
N GLU A 628 -7.94 5.32 -0.12
CA GLU A 628 -7.64 4.22 -1.04
C GLU A 628 -6.14 4.15 -1.37
N THR A 629 -5.48 5.27 -1.63
CA THR A 629 -4.04 5.31 -1.88
C THR A 629 -3.24 4.88 -0.65
N GLU A 630 -3.63 5.31 0.55
CA GLU A 630 -3.02 4.86 1.82
C GLU A 630 -3.13 3.34 1.98
N ARG A 631 -4.30 2.76 1.69
CA ARG A 631 -4.51 1.31 1.74
C ARG A 631 -3.63 0.59 0.73
N THR A 632 -3.58 1.09 -0.49
CA THR A 632 -2.75 0.53 -1.57
C THR A 632 -1.27 0.54 -1.19
N SER A 633 -0.78 1.66 -0.65
CA SER A 633 0.60 1.80 -0.17
C SER A 633 0.90 0.81 0.96
N SER A 634 0.02 0.73 1.96
CA SER A 634 0.20 -0.17 3.11
C SER A 634 0.18 -1.66 2.70
N GLU A 635 -0.68 -2.03 1.75
CA GLU A 635 -0.70 -3.40 1.20
C GLU A 635 0.59 -3.70 0.42
N ALA A 636 1.09 -2.76 -0.39
CA ALA A 636 2.34 -2.91 -1.13
C ALA A 636 3.57 -2.99 -0.21
N GLU A 637 3.64 -2.14 0.83
CA GLU A 637 4.67 -2.20 1.87
C GLU A 637 4.69 -3.56 2.57
N SER A 638 3.51 -4.03 3.01
CA SER A 638 3.38 -5.33 3.67
C SER A 638 3.77 -6.47 2.74
N GLU A 639 3.39 -6.40 1.46
CA GLU A 639 3.75 -7.41 0.46
C GLU A 639 5.26 -7.47 0.22
N THR A 640 5.93 -6.32 0.04
CA THR A 640 7.37 -6.28 -0.17
C THR A 640 8.16 -6.75 1.06
N LYS A 641 7.72 -6.37 2.27
CA LYS A 641 8.28 -6.88 3.53
C LYS A 641 8.13 -8.41 3.61
N GLN A 642 6.94 -8.94 3.30
CA GLN A 642 6.69 -10.39 3.33
C GLN A 642 7.55 -11.15 2.31
N ILE A 643 7.69 -10.65 1.08
CA ILE A 643 8.55 -11.25 0.04
C ILE A 643 9.99 -11.34 0.53
N LYS A 644 10.54 -10.26 1.05
CA LYS A 644 11.93 -10.21 1.54
C LYS A 644 12.13 -11.00 2.82
N LEU A 645 11.11 -11.09 3.66
CA LEU A 645 11.16 -11.95 4.85
C LEU A 645 11.22 -13.44 4.46
N LEU A 646 10.44 -13.87 3.47
CA LEU A 646 10.49 -15.23 2.95
C LEU A 646 11.83 -15.53 2.27
N GLU A 647 12.43 -14.55 1.57
CA GLU A 647 13.78 -14.66 1.01
C GLU A 647 14.85 -14.88 2.11
N TYR A 648 14.74 -14.12 3.21
CA TYR A 648 15.61 -14.29 4.37
C TYR A 648 15.45 -15.67 5.04
N LEU A 649 14.22 -16.12 5.20
CA LEU A 649 13.94 -17.46 5.77
C LEU A 649 14.46 -18.58 4.87
N GLU A 650 14.41 -18.41 3.53
CA GLU A 650 15.00 -19.35 2.59
C GLU A 650 16.53 -19.40 2.72
N LEU A 651 17.18 -18.26 2.95
CA LEU A 651 18.61 -18.19 3.23
C LEU A 651 18.96 -19.01 4.49
N ILE A 652 18.19 -18.85 5.57
CA ILE A 652 18.37 -19.64 6.81
C ILE A 652 18.18 -21.13 6.53
N ALA A 653 17.05 -21.51 5.91
CA ALA A 653 16.76 -22.90 5.60
C ALA A 653 17.84 -23.53 4.72
N SER A 654 18.39 -22.80 3.76
CA SER A 654 19.49 -23.26 2.90
C SER A 654 20.80 -23.43 3.67
N SER A 655 21.07 -22.56 4.64
CA SER A 655 22.24 -22.69 5.51
C SER A 655 22.12 -23.88 6.47
N ASP A 656 20.91 -24.18 6.94
CA ASP A 656 20.65 -25.31 7.85
C ASP A 656 20.82 -26.67 7.18
N LEU A 657 20.58 -26.77 5.84
CA LEU A 657 20.86 -27.99 5.07
C LEU A 657 22.35 -28.42 5.07
N SER A 658 23.25 -27.51 5.41
CA SER A 658 24.69 -27.78 5.49
C SER A 658 25.18 -28.11 6.90
N LYS A 659 24.28 -28.03 7.91
CA LYS A 659 24.57 -28.29 9.32
C LYS A 659 24.30 -29.75 9.70
N ASP A 660 25.01 -30.25 10.71
CA ASP A 660 24.70 -31.54 11.29
C ASP A 660 23.33 -31.53 11.99
N HIS A 661 22.66 -32.70 12.01
CA HIS A 661 21.39 -32.87 12.69
C HIS A 661 21.50 -32.48 14.18
N GLY A 662 20.81 -31.40 14.57
CA GLY A 662 20.81 -30.85 15.94
C GLY A 662 21.27 -29.39 16.02
N ASP A 663 21.99 -28.87 15.00
CA ASP A 663 22.43 -27.47 14.91
C ASP A 663 21.51 -26.61 14.02
N GLU A 664 20.34 -27.15 13.64
CA GLU A 664 19.36 -26.45 12.80
C GLU A 664 18.76 -25.24 13.54
N THR A 665 18.53 -24.15 12.82
CA THR A 665 17.90 -22.95 13.40
C THR A 665 16.46 -23.25 13.82
N THR A 666 16.14 -22.99 15.07
CA THR A 666 14.80 -23.19 15.64
C THR A 666 14.15 -21.87 15.96
N PHE A 667 12.84 -21.79 15.71
CA PHE A 667 12.01 -20.63 15.96
C PHE A 667 10.96 -20.95 17.04
N ASN A 668 10.68 -19.99 17.91
CA ASN A 668 9.58 -20.12 18.87
C ASN A 668 8.25 -19.82 18.17
N GLY A 669 7.51 -20.85 17.81
CA GLY A 669 6.20 -20.72 17.19
C GLY A 669 5.07 -20.85 18.21
N VAL A 670 3.91 -20.27 17.87
CA VAL A 670 2.66 -20.40 18.63
C VAL A 670 1.59 -21.03 17.74
N ILE A 671 0.83 -21.97 18.27
CA ILE A 671 -0.30 -22.59 17.56
C ILE A 671 -1.45 -21.57 17.48
N THR A 672 -1.83 -21.19 16.27
CA THR A 672 -2.87 -20.17 15.99
C THR A 672 -4.19 -20.79 15.51
N ASP A 673 -4.18 -22.04 15.05
CA ASP A 673 -5.38 -22.82 14.71
C ASP A 673 -5.03 -24.30 14.65
N VAL A 674 -6.01 -25.15 14.96
CA VAL A 674 -5.84 -26.62 15.01
C VAL A 674 -6.85 -27.28 14.07
N ARG A 675 -6.35 -27.98 13.03
CA ARG A 675 -7.17 -28.58 12.00
C ARG A 675 -6.87 -30.07 11.84
N PRO A 676 -7.80 -30.86 11.22
CA PRO A 676 -7.55 -32.28 10.94
C PRO A 676 -6.31 -32.53 10.07
N MET A 677 -5.89 -31.55 9.25
CA MET A 677 -4.73 -31.64 8.37
C MET A 677 -3.40 -31.28 9.06
N GLY A 678 -3.44 -30.67 10.28
CA GLY A 678 -2.25 -30.24 11.00
C GLY A 678 -2.50 -29.02 11.88
N LEU A 679 -1.43 -28.30 12.21
CA LEU A 679 -1.43 -27.10 13.04
C LEU A 679 -1.12 -25.89 12.18
N MET A 680 -1.91 -24.84 12.29
CA MET A 680 -1.50 -23.53 11.86
C MET A 680 -0.64 -22.92 12.95
N VAL A 681 0.52 -22.41 12.58
CA VAL A 681 1.49 -21.83 13.50
C VAL A 681 1.92 -20.45 13.07
N GLU A 682 2.36 -19.65 14.00
CA GLU A 682 2.93 -18.34 13.74
C GLU A 682 4.21 -18.17 14.57
N ILE A 683 5.24 -17.56 14.00
CA ILE A 683 6.42 -17.07 14.70
C ILE A 683 6.13 -15.61 15.07
N PRO A 684 5.76 -15.29 16.35
CA PRO A 684 5.30 -13.94 16.73
C PRO A 684 6.36 -12.88 16.50
N ASP A 685 7.62 -13.19 16.77
CA ASP A 685 8.76 -12.28 16.63
C ASP A 685 9.01 -11.85 15.18
N MET A 686 8.49 -12.61 14.22
CA MET A 686 8.66 -12.37 12.78
C MET A 686 7.34 -12.20 12.03
N GLY A 687 6.19 -12.34 12.68
CA GLY A 687 4.88 -12.31 12.06
C GLY A 687 4.68 -13.34 10.93
N VAL A 688 5.51 -14.39 10.90
CA VAL A 688 5.49 -15.42 9.86
C VAL A 688 4.50 -16.51 10.23
N ARG A 689 3.58 -16.80 9.31
CA ARG A 689 2.60 -17.87 9.44
C ARG A 689 2.94 -19.04 8.54
N GLY A 690 2.59 -20.23 9.03
CA GLY A 690 2.77 -21.45 8.28
C GLY A 690 1.97 -22.61 8.84
N VAL A 691 2.28 -23.80 8.36
CA VAL A 691 1.63 -25.04 8.78
C VAL A 691 2.64 -26.07 9.24
N VAL A 692 2.32 -26.76 10.32
CA VAL A 692 2.90 -28.07 10.64
C VAL A 692 1.90 -29.12 10.18
N LYS A 693 2.20 -29.84 9.10
CA LYS A 693 1.32 -30.87 8.57
C LYS A 693 1.25 -32.04 9.55
N ARG A 694 0.18 -32.81 9.46
CA ARG A 694 -0.01 -34.00 10.31
C ARG A 694 1.20 -34.94 10.28
N GLU A 695 1.82 -35.13 9.11
CA GLU A 695 3.00 -35.97 8.90
C GLU A 695 4.28 -35.43 9.57
N ASP A 696 4.31 -34.11 9.84
CA ASP A 696 5.46 -33.40 10.43
C ASP A 696 5.29 -33.19 11.96
N LEU A 697 4.21 -33.75 12.54
CA LEU A 697 4.05 -33.84 14.00
C LEU A 697 5.09 -34.82 14.56
N PRO A 698 5.49 -34.68 15.86
CA PRO A 698 6.49 -35.57 16.49
C PRO A 698 6.11 -37.03 16.37
N ARG A 699 6.93 -37.83 15.65
CA ARG A 699 6.68 -39.26 15.39
C ARG A 699 6.79 -40.16 16.65
N SER A 700 7.34 -39.63 17.71
CA SER A 700 7.44 -40.35 18.99
C SER A 700 6.09 -40.72 19.62
N SER A 701 4.99 -40.21 19.01
CA SER A 701 3.64 -40.40 19.55
C SER A 701 2.62 -40.53 18.41
N ASN A 702 1.65 -41.44 18.58
CA ASN A 702 0.50 -41.48 17.69
C ASN A 702 -0.48 -40.37 18.06
N TRP A 703 -0.70 -39.43 17.12
CA TRP A 703 -1.56 -38.26 17.31
C TRP A 703 -2.97 -38.51 16.81
N ARG A 704 -3.99 -38.12 17.62
CA ARG A 704 -5.40 -38.15 17.29
C ARG A 704 -5.95 -36.71 17.33
N PHE A 705 -6.67 -36.29 16.33
CA PHE A 705 -7.37 -35.01 16.32
C PHE A 705 -8.67 -35.10 17.12
N GLU A 706 -8.87 -34.21 18.06
CA GLU A 706 -10.06 -34.07 18.90
C GLU A 706 -10.84 -32.82 18.50
N GLN A 707 -11.90 -33.02 17.74
CA GLN A 707 -12.68 -31.89 17.18
C GLN A 707 -13.33 -31.02 18.26
N HIS A 708 -13.81 -31.62 19.36
CA HIS A 708 -14.46 -30.87 20.45
C HIS A 708 -13.49 -29.96 21.22
N ASN A 709 -12.24 -30.36 21.33
CA ASN A 709 -11.22 -29.64 22.08
C ASN A 709 -10.28 -28.84 21.20
N MET A 710 -10.51 -28.86 19.86
CA MET A 710 -9.61 -28.26 18.87
C MET A 710 -8.14 -28.53 19.19
N ALA A 711 -7.80 -29.83 19.38
CA ALA A 711 -6.47 -30.24 19.80
C ALA A 711 -6.04 -31.55 19.13
N TRP A 712 -4.72 -31.71 18.96
CA TRP A 712 -4.11 -32.99 18.69
C TRP A 712 -3.63 -33.60 20.03
N THR A 713 -4.10 -34.78 20.34
CA THR A 713 -3.72 -35.50 21.58
C THR A 713 -3.01 -36.81 21.23
N SER A 714 -1.89 -37.06 21.86
CA SER A 714 -1.11 -38.28 21.66
C SER A 714 -1.52 -39.37 22.68
N PHE A 715 -1.19 -40.63 22.38
CA PHE A 715 -1.48 -41.74 23.27
C PHE A 715 -0.70 -41.67 24.61
N ASP A 716 0.42 -40.97 24.66
CA ASP A 716 1.21 -40.71 25.86
C ASP A 716 0.74 -39.48 26.66
N GLY A 717 -0.41 -38.92 26.29
CA GLY A 717 -1.05 -37.81 27.02
C GLY A 717 -0.54 -36.40 26.64
N ARG A 718 0.39 -36.28 25.69
CA ARG A 718 0.78 -34.96 25.20
C ARG A 718 -0.36 -34.34 24.40
N ARG A 719 -0.50 -33.05 24.52
CA ARG A 719 -1.54 -32.28 23.84
C ARG A 719 -0.92 -31.11 23.03
N LEU A 720 -1.43 -30.86 21.81
CA LEU A 720 -1.12 -29.70 21.00
C LEU A 720 -2.42 -28.95 20.75
N ALA A 721 -2.54 -27.79 21.34
CA ALA A 721 -3.76 -26.99 21.33
C ALA A 721 -3.45 -25.51 21.02
N LEU A 722 -4.48 -24.75 20.78
CA LEU A 722 -4.43 -23.31 20.53
C LEU A 722 -3.60 -22.60 21.62
N GLY A 723 -2.76 -21.62 21.24
CA GLY A 723 -1.92 -20.83 22.15
C GLY A 723 -0.62 -21.51 22.61
N MET A 724 -0.44 -22.82 22.37
CA MET A 724 0.78 -23.50 22.83
C MET A 724 2.02 -23.11 22.03
N LYS A 725 3.15 -22.92 22.75
CA LYS A 725 4.45 -22.67 22.14
C LYS A 725 5.09 -23.97 21.63
N LEU A 726 5.67 -23.92 20.46
CA LEU A 726 6.38 -25.03 19.84
C LEU A 726 7.72 -24.56 19.26
N PRO A 727 8.81 -25.32 19.46
CA PRO A 727 10.02 -25.09 18.68
C PRO A 727 9.78 -25.57 17.25
N LEU A 728 9.91 -24.64 16.28
CA LEU A 728 9.67 -24.91 14.87
C LEU A 728 10.97 -24.83 14.09
N ARG A 729 11.12 -25.69 13.07
CA ARG A 729 12.12 -25.55 12.00
C ARG A 729 11.44 -25.48 10.64
N ILE A 730 12.07 -24.81 9.71
CA ILE A 730 11.56 -24.65 8.34
C ILE A 730 11.80 -25.93 7.55
N ILE A 731 10.78 -26.45 6.87
CA ILE A 731 10.90 -27.58 5.92
C ILE A 731 10.92 -27.06 4.48
N ALA A 732 9.96 -26.20 4.15
CA ALA A 732 9.81 -25.67 2.80
C ALA A 732 9.20 -24.28 2.82
N ILE A 733 9.52 -23.47 1.81
CA ILE A 733 8.97 -22.15 1.58
C ILE A 733 8.32 -22.11 0.21
N ASP A 734 7.04 -21.82 0.17
CA ASP A 734 6.31 -21.56 -1.07
C ASP A 734 6.19 -20.03 -1.25
N LYS A 735 7.11 -19.46 -2.05
CA LYS A 735 7.15 -18.01 -2.32
C LYS A 735 5.94 -17.53 -3.11
N ILE A 736 5.32 -18.39 -3.92
CA ILE A 736 4.15 -18.03 -4.73
C ILE A 736 2.92 -17.93 -3.84
N LYS A 737 2.70 -18.94 -2.99
CA LYS A 737 1.60 -18.93 -2.03
C LYS A 737 1.91 -18.11 -0.78
N ARG A 738 3.17 -17.67 -0.62
CA ARG A 738 3.67 -16.93 0.54
C ARG A 738 3.43 -17.66 1.85
N PHE A 739 3.80 -18.92 1.85
CA PHE A 739 3.51 -19.85 2.93
C PHE A 739 4.74 -20.65 3.31
N VAL A 740 4.86 -20.96 4.61
CA VAL A 740 5.99 -21.71 5.15
C VAL A 740 5.48 -23.03 5.74
N ASP A 741 6.07 -24.13 5.32
CA ASP A 741 5.88 -25.44 5.93
C ASP A 741 6.92 -25.63 7.04
N PHE A 742 6.44 -25.93 8.23
CA PHE A 742 7.26 -26.17 9.42
C PHE A 742 7.18 -27.61 9.89
N ALA A 743 8.22 -28.04 10.59
CA ALA A 743 8.16 -29.21 11.48
C ALA A 743 8.42 -28.78 12.92
N VAL A 744 7.98 -29.60 13.87
CA VAL A 744 8.36 -29.43 15.27
C VAL A 744 9.82 -29.87 15.43
N ALA A 745 10.69 -29.00 15.98
CA ALA A 745 12.10 -29.31 16.17
C ALA A 745 12.28 -30.53 17.10
N GLY A 746 13.26 -31.40 16.77
CA GLY A 746 13.45 -32.68 17.48
C GLY A 746 12.53 -33.81 16.98
N ALA A 747 11.64 -33.57 16.02
CA ALA A 747 10.92 -34.65 15.32
C ALA A 747 11.79 -35.19 14.16
N PRO A 748 11.88 -36.51 13.96
CA PRO A 748 12.63 -37.07 12.83
C PRO A 748 12.01 -36.64 11.50
N THR A 749 12.85 -36.16 10.59
CA THR A 749 12.44 -35.80 9.24
C THR A 749 12.01 -37.03 8.44
N THR A 750 11.02 -36.89 7.58
CA THR A 750 10.80 -37.82 6.47
C THR A 750 11.92 -37.64 5.48
N GLU A 751 12.75 -38.65 5.27
CA GLU A 751 13.67 -38.70 4.14
C GLU A 751 12.93 -38.42 2.83
N GLY A 752 13.45 -37.47 2.04
CA GLY A 752 13.20 -37.38 0.61
C GLY A 752 12.10 -36.46 0.13
N VAL A 753 12.10 -35.19 0.51
CA VAL A 753 11.54 -34.19 -0.38
C VAL A 753 12.61 -33.83 -1.40
N LYS A 754 12.54 -34.47 -2.59
CA LYS A 754 13.27 -33.97 -3.76
C LYS A 754 12.84 -32.54 -3.97
N PRO A 755 13.78 -31.57 -4.04
CA PRO A 755 13.44 -30.21 -4.40
C PRO A 755 12.71 -30.26 -5.74
N GLY A 756 11.53 -29.64 -5.80
CA GLY A 756 10.78 -29.49 -7.03
C GLY A 756 11.73 -28.98 -8.09
N LYS A 757 11.69 -29.57 -9.29
CA LYS A 757 12.54 -29.22 -10.42
C LYS A 757 12.41 -27.72 -10.72
N GLY A 758 13.21 -26.92 -10.02
CA GLY A 758 13.52 -25.56 -10.41
C GLY A 758 14.22 -25.66 -11.76
N VAL A 759 13.72 -24.91 -12.71
CA VAL A 759 14.30 -24.76 -14.04
C VAL A 759 15.75 -24.35 -13.83
N ARG A 760 16.71 -25.22 -14.24
CA ARG A 760 18.12 -24.90 -14.23
C ARG A 760 18.35 -23.68 -15.11
N PRO A 761 19.08 -22.66 -14.65
CA PRO A 761 19.53 -21.60 -15.54
C PRO A 761 20.43 -22.16 -16.63
N PRO A 762 20.36 -21.68 -17.87
CA PRO A 762 21.22 -22.11 -18.94
C PRO A 762 22.67 -21.71 -18.61
N ALA A 763 23.58 -22.70 -18.71
CA ALA A 763 25.01 -22.54 -18.49
C ALA A 763 25.58 -21.45 -19.42
N LYS A 764 26.29 -20.47 -18.86
CA LYS A 764 27.06 -19.46 -19.60
C LYS A 764 28.02 -20.14 -20.56
N GLY A 765 27.82 -19.88 -21.85
CA GLY A 765 28.73 -20.36 -22.91
C GLY A 765 30.10 -19.69 -22.79
N HIS A 766 31.11 -20.50 -22.56
CA HIS A 766 32.50 -20.11 -22.79
C HIS A 766 32.92 -20.42 -24.21
N ALA A 767 33.60 -19.47 -24.80
CA ALA A 767 34.06 -19.41 -26.16
C ALA A 767 34.97 -20.56 -26.59
N LYS A 768 34.87 -20.86 -27.86
CA LYS A 768 35.57 -21.80 -28.68
C LYS A 768 37.10 -21.81 -28.48
N GLY A 769 37.64 -23.00 -28.25
CA GLY A 769 39.00 -23.36 -28.56
C GLY A 769 39.03 -24.67 -29.38
N SER A 770 39.42 -24.52 -30.60
CA SER A 770 39.57 -25.60 -31.60
C SER A 770 40.67 -26.59 -31.25
N LYS A 771 40.46 -27.91 -31.38
CA LYS A 771 41.45 -28.91 -31.82
C LYS A 771 40.81 -30.19 -32.34
N LYS A 772 41.44 -30.68 -33.40
CA LYS A 772 41.09 -31.75 -34.32
C LYS A 772 41.12 -33.18 -33.72
N PRO A 773 40.59 -34.14 -34.49
CA PRO A 773 40.21 -35.50 -34.03
C PRO A 773 41.34 -36.55 -34.29
N THR A 774 41.30 -37.62 -33.55
CA THR A 774 41.96 -38.89 -33.92
C THR A 774 41.19 -40.09 -33.34
N PRO A 775 41.40 -41.37 -33.86
CA PRO A 775 40.30 -42.19 -34.41
C PRO A 775 39.95 -43.40 -33.55
N LYS A 776 38.88 -44.07 -33.95
CA LYS A 776 38.39 -45.40 -33.46
C LYS A 776 39.44 -46.53 -33.65
N PRO A 777 39.27 -47.66 -32.92
CA PRO A 777 39.24 -48.94 -33.56
C PRO A 777 38.02 -49.80 -33.25
N ALA A 778 37.81 -50.73 -34.12
CA ALA A 778 36.70 -51.52 -34.57
C ALA A 778 36.28 -52.72 -33.68
N ALA A 779 35.01 -53.00 -33.75
CA ALA A 779 34.32 -54.27 -33.96
C ALA A 779 34.83 -55.62 -33.41
N LYS A 780 33.90 -56.34 -32.76
CA LYS A 780 33.67 -57.76 -33.02
C LYS A 780 32.23 -58.23 -32.76
N THR A 781 31.71 -58.86 -33.73
CA THR A 781 30.59 -59.68 -34.15
C THR A 781 30.02 -60.68 -33.18
N GLY A 782 28.71 -60.73 -33.03
CA GLY A 782 27.64 -61.73 -33.21
C GLY A 782 27.57 -62.96 -32.28
N PRO A 783 26.58 -63.83 -32.36
CA PRO A 783 25.39 -63.87 -33.23
C PRO A 783 24.01 -64.19 -32.56
N GLN A 784 22.96 -64.02 -33.34
CA GLN A 784 21.60 -64.47 -33.31
C GLN A 784 21.22 -65.69 -32.48
N LYS A 785 19.96 -65.72 -31.92
CA LYS A 785 18.98 -66.78 -32.17
C LYS A 785 17.54 -66.36 -31.88
N LYS A 786 16.69 -66.73 -32.71
CA LYS A 786 15.28 -66.62 -33.04
C LYS A 786 14.31 -67.24 -32.03
N ARG A 787 13.06 -66.88 -32.29
CA ARG A 787 11.75 -67.58 -32.07
C ARG A 787 11.08 -67.20 -30.72
N GLY A 788 9.81 -66.90 -30.68
CA GLY A 788 8.65 -67.04 -31.55
C GLY A 788 7.42 -67.01 -30.70
N GLY A 789 6.42 -66.39 -31.19
CA GLY A 789 5.12 -66.90 -31.27
C GLY A 789 4.05 -66.59 -30.22
N SER A 790 3.03 -65.90 -30.71
CA SER A 790 1.57 -66.15 -30.56
C SER A 790 0.89 -65.78 -29.25
N SER A 791 0.05 -64.77 -29.31
CA SER A 791 -1.39 -64.80 -29.63
C SER A 791 -2.36 -65.11 -28.46
N ARG A 792 -3.42 -64.32 -28.48
CA ARG A 792 -4.76 -64.48 -27.96
C ARG A 792 -5.12 -64.02 -26.57
N ARG A 793 -5.86 -62.90 -26.55
CA ARG A 793 -7.32 -62.71 -26.48
C ARG A 793 -8.01 -62.97 -25.13
N ARG A 794 -8.78 -61.97 -24.78
CA ARG A 794 -10.07 -61.93 -24.03
C ARG A 794 -9.97 -62.20 -22.51
N ARG A 795 -10.43 -61.33 -21.68
CA ARG A 795 -11.78 -60.75 -21.49
C ARG A 795 -11.64 -59.38 -20.78
#